data_ecc094cdad24ea0f41efe084aa8495f8
#
_entry.id   ecc094cdad24ea0f41efe084aa8495f8
#
_cell.length_a   1.000
_cell.length_b   1.000
_cell.length_c   1.000
_cell.angle_alpha   90.00
_cell.angle_beta   90.00
_cell.angle_gamma   90.00
#
_symmetry.space_group_name_H-M   'P 1'
#
loop_
_entity.id
_entity.type
_entity.pdbx_description
1 polymer ?
#
loop_
_entity_poly.entity_id
_entity_poly.type
_entity_poly.pdbx_seq_one_letter_code
_entity_poly.pdbx_strand_id
1 'polypeptide(L)'
;MAFTHLHVHTQYSILDGSNKINELVAKAKELGMDSLAITDHGVMYGVIEFYKACKKIGIKPIIGCEVYVAPGSRFDKELKKDESRYYHLILLAENNKGYDNLSKIVSAGFIDGFYYKPRVDLEILEKYHEGLICTSACLAGEVSRHLAKGDYEAGKEAALKYERIFGKGNYFLELQDHGIPEQRTVNQGLMRLSKETGIELVATNDLHYVRAEDAEAHDLLLCLQTGKKLEDEDRLRYEGGQYYVKSEEEMRKLFPYALEALENTQKIADRCHVEIEFHKTKLPHFEVPEGYDSWTYLNHLCNEGFKERYPEDDGKLKEQMTYELSVIKTMGYVEYFLIVWDYINYAKEHDIPVGPGRGSAAGSIVSYALKITDIDPVKYDLLFERFLNPERVSMPDIDVDFAYEGRQKVIDYVVKKYGRDKCVQIVTFGTLAAKGVIRDVARVMDLPYSFGDNLAKMIPNELNITLDRALKENNDFRKLYETDETVHTVIDMCKRLEGLPRHTSMHAAGILITPESADNYVPLSRGSAGEVTAQFTMTTLEELGLLKMDFLGLRTLSVIDNAIKMAEANNPGVSIDFEKLGYDDKKVFELIGSGKTEGVFQLESAGMKSFMRELKPKSIEDIIAGIALYRPGPMDYIPDFVERKQG
;
A
#
# COMPACT_ATOMS: atom_id res chain seq x y z
N MET A 1 -28.60 -19.28 0.63
CA MET A 1 -29.10 -18.00 1.14
C MET A 1 -29.38 -17.04 0.00
N ALA A 2 -30.36 -16.17 0.16
CA ALA A 2 -30.80 -15.27 -0.90
C ALA A 2 -30.50 -13.79 -0.57
N PHE A 3 -29.39 -13.54 0.15
CA PHE A 3 -28.99 -12.19 0.56
C PHE A 3 -27.47 -12.02 0.58
N THR A 4 -27.01 -10.89 0.06
CA THR A 4 -25.60 -10.48 0.06
C THR A 4 -25.48 -9.01 0.46
N HIS A 5 -24.55 -8.66 1.37
CA HIS A 5 -24.24 -7.28 1.65
C HIS A 5 -23.48 -6.64 0.49
N LEU A 6 -24.08 -5.61 -0.14
CA LEU A 6 -23.56 -4.90 -1.31
C LEU A 6 -23.02 -3.50 -1.00
N HIS A 7 -23.24 -2.98 0.21
CA HIS A 7 -22.76 -1.68 0.65
C HIS A 7 -21.94 -1.88 1.94
N VAL A 8 -20.62 -1.86 1.81
CA VAL A 8 -19.70 -2.32 2.87
C VAL A 8 -18.45 -1.44 2.90
N HIS A 9 -18.19 -0.83 4.04
CA HIS A 9 -17.00 -0.05 4.32
C HIS A 9 -16.03 -0.84 5.18
N THR A 10 -14.80 -1.01 4.68
CA THR A 10 -13.72 -1.68 5.40
C THR A 10 -12.86 -0.68 6.18
N GLN A 11 -11.82 -1.20 6.82
CA GLN A 11 -10.76 -0.39 7.43
C GLN A 11 -10.11 0.63 6.46
N TYR A 12 -10.28 0.48 5.16
CA TYR A 12 -9.76 1.37 4.14
C TYR A 12 -10.69 2.54 3.78
N SER A 13 -11.90 2.57 4.32
CA SER A 13 -12.64 3.82 4.55
C SER A 13 -12.05 4.51 5.78
N ILE A 14 -10.86 5.13 5.60
CA ILE A 14 -9.93 5.51 6.67
C ILE A 14 -10.61 6.39 7.72
N LEU A 15 -10.49 5.98 8.99
CA LEU A 15 -11.09 6.61 10.18
C LEU A 15 -12.62 6.70 10.13
N ASP A 16 -13.27 5.94 9.25
CA ASP A 16 -14.71 5.83 9.14
C ASP A 16 -15.18 4.37 9.27
N GLY A 17 -14.67 3.46 8.44
CA GLY A 17 -14.91 2.04 8.58
C GLY A 17 -13.96 1.37 9.58
N SER A 18 -14.47 0.50 10.44
CA SER A 18 -13.68 -0.33 11.37
C SER A 18 -13.73 -1.83 11.06
N ASN A 19 -14.35 -2.22 9.94
CA ASN A 19 -14.37 -3.60 9.47
C ASN A 19 -12.97 -4.04 9.05
N LYS A 20 -12.26 -4.78 9.91
CA LYS A 20 -11.02 -5.47 9.51
C LYS A 20 -11.38 -6.56 8.51
N ILE A 21 -10.76 -6.55 7.34
CA ILE A 21 -11.15 -7.40 6.19
C ILE A 21 -11.26 -8.88 6.57
N ASN A 22 -10.27 -9.43 7.27
CA ASN A 22 -10.29 -10.85 7.64
C ASN A 22 -11.44 -11.19 8.62
N GLU A 23 -11.74 -10.31 9.57
CA GLU A 23 -12.85 -10.51 10.52
C GLU A 23 -14.21 -10.36 9.83
N LEU A 24 -14.33 -9.38 8.95
CA LEU A 24 -15.52 -9.13 8.14
C LEU A 24 -15.87 -10.35 7.27
N VAL A 25 -14.90 -10.85 6.52
CA VAL A 25 -15.07 -11.99 5.61
C VAL A 25 -15.37 -13.28 6.41
N ALA A 26 -14.70 -13.49 7.57
CA ALA A 26 -14.98 -14.61 8.46
C ALA A 26 -16.42 -14.54 9.03
N LYS A 27 -16.88 -13.35 9.42
CA LYS A 27 -18.25 -13.14 9.92
C LYS A 27 -19.31 -13.42 8.86
N ALA A 28 -19.10 -12.96 7.64
CA ALA A 28 -20.00 -13.28 6.52
C ALA A 28 -20.09 -14.80 6.28
N LYS A 29 -18.95 -15.50 6.35
CA LYS A 29 -18.94 -16.97 6.23
C LYS A 29 -19.66 -17.66 7.40
N GLU A 30 -19.45 -17.20 8.63
CA GLU A 30 -20.15 -17.69 9.84
C GLU A 30 -21.67 -17.58 9.68
N LEU A 31 -22.14 -16.46 9.12
CA LEU A 31 -23.56 -16.23 8.84
C LEU A 31 -24.09 -16.97 7.58
N GLY A 32 -23.23 -17.77 6.93
CA GLY A 32 -23.57 -18.62 5.79
C GLY A 32 -23.71 -17.86 4.46
N MET A 33 -23.11 -16.68 4.31
CA MET A 33 -23.13 -15.94 3.04
C MET A 33 -22.16 -16.57 2.03
N ASP A 34 -22.55 -16.58 0.77
CA ASP A 34 -21.74 -17.10 -0.35
C ASP A 34 -20.92 -16.01 -1.02
N SER A 35 -21.31 -14.77 -0.83
CA SER A 35 -20.72 -13.60 -1.46
C SER A 35 -20.72 -12.39 -0.51
N LEU A 36 -19.85 -11.43 -0.78
CA LEU A 36 -19.73 -10.19 -0.02
C LEU A 36 -19.12 -9.11 -0.91
N ALA A 37 -19.54 -7.86 -0.76
CA ALA A 37 -18.98 -6.73 -1.48
C ALA A 37 -17.98 -5.95 -0.63
N ILE A 38 -17.12 -5.18 -1.31
CA ILE A 38 -16.33 -4.08 -0.77
C ILE A 38 -16.70 -2.82 -1.54
N THR A 39 -17.05 -1.74 -0.83
CA THR A 39 -17.48 -0.46 -1.43
C THR A 39 -16.96 0.72 -0.61
N ASP A 40 -15.65 0.78 -0.35
CA ASP A 40 -15.04 1.84 0.45
C ASP A 40 -15.25 3.24 -0.14
N HIS A 41 -15.20 4.26 0.70
CA HIS A 41 -15.40 5.66 0.36
C HIS A 41 -14.35 6.20 -0.62
N GLY A 42 -14.68 6.28 -1.89
CA GLY A 42 -13.88 6.92 -2.94
C GLY A 42 -12.54 6.26 -3.25
N VAL A 43 -12.26 5.07 -2.70
CA VAL A 43 -10.97 4.37 -2.81
C VAL A 43 -11.14 2.89 -3.10
N MET A 44 -10.08 2.28 -3.62
CA MET A 44 -9.98 0.84 -3.86
C MET A 44 -8.80 0.20 -3.10
N TYR A 45 -8.30 0.84 -2.06
CA TYR A 45 -7.11 0.42 -1.29
C TYR A 45 -7.15 -1.04 -0.83
N GLY A 46 -8.30 -1.49 -0.34
CA GLY A 46 -8.49 -2.81 0.26
C GLY A 46 -8.89 -3.93 -0.71
N VAL A 47 -9.10 -3.61 -1.99
CA VAL A 47 -9.72 -4.53 -2.97
C VAL A 47 -8.95 -5.83 -3.13
N ILE A 48 -7.63 -5.79 -3.25
CA ILE A 48 -6.81 -6.99 -3.46
C ILE A 48 -6.73 -7.84 -2.17
N GLU A 49 -6.57 -7.19 -1.01
CA GLU A 49 -6.60 -7.88 0.28
C GLU A 49 -7.96 -8.59 0.50
N PHE A 50 -9.04 -7.87 0.23
CA PHE A 50 -10.41 -8.40 0.32
C PHE A 50 -10.63 -9.56 -0.64
N TYR A 51 -10.22 -9.43 -1.90
CA TYR A 51 -10.31 -10.48 -2.90
C TYR A 51 -9.61 -11.77 -2.44
N LYS A 52 -8.38 -11.65 -1.95
CA LYS A 52 -7.60 -12.78 -1.43
C LYS A 52 -8.25 -13.41 -0.20
N ALA A 53 -8.71 -12.60 0.74
CA ALA A 53 -9.38 -13.07 1.96
C ALA A 53 -10.67 -13.86 1.64
N CYS A 54 -11.49 -13.35 0.71
CA CYS A 54 -12.70 -14.04 0.25
C CYS A 54 -12.38 -15.38 -0.43
N LYS A 55 -11.47 -15.39 -1.40
CA LYS A 55 -11.08 -16.61 -2.13
C LYS A 55 -10.52 -17.68 -1.19
N LYS A 56 -9.75 -17.29 -0.18
CA LYS A 56 -9.16 -18.21 0.82
C LYS A 56 -10.18 -19.05 1.57
N ILE A 57 -11.35 -18.51 1.86
CA ILE A 57 -12.39 -19.21 2.65
C ILE A 57 -13.63 -19.56 1.82
N GLY A 58 -13.57 -19.38 0.50
CA GLY A 58 -14.64 -19.76 -0.43
C GLY A 58 -15.86 -18.83 -0.35
N ILE A 59 -15.63 -17.52 -0.19
CA ILE A 59 -16.64 -16.46 -0.42
C ILE A 59 -16.35 -15.82 -1.77
N LYS A 60 -17.38 -15.51 -2.53
CA LYS A 60 -17.28 -14.77 -3.78
C LYS A 60 -17.08 -13.28 -3.51
N PRO A 61 -15.94 -12.67 -3.90
CA PRO A 61 -15.72 -11.24 -3.75
C PRO A 61 -16.47 -10.47 -4.82
N ILE A 62 -17.19 -9.42 -4.41
CA ILE A 62 -17.80 -8.43 -5.29
C ILE A 62 -17.03 -7.13 -5.11
N ILE A 63 -16.37 -6.68 -6.18
CA ILE A 63 -15.51 -5.51 -6.15
C ILE A 63 -16.31 -4.26 -6.49
N GLY A 64 -16.24 -3.27 -5.64
CA GLY A 64 -16.94 -2.01 -5.82
C GLY A 64 -16.25 -0.84 -5.14
N CYS A 65 -16.89 0.31 -5.21
CA CYS A 65 -16.49 1.55 -4.55
C CYS A 65 -17.71 2.45 -4.39
N GLU A 66 -17.82 3.12 -3.25
CA GLU A 66 -18.74 4.24 -3.08
C GLU A 66 -18.06 5.52 -3.58
N VAL A 67 -18.41 5.95 -4.78
CA VAL A 67 -17.82 7.15 -5.39
C VAL A 67 -18.56 8.41 -4.96
N TYR A 68 -17.85 9.53 -4.96
CA TYR A 68 -18.39 10.86 -4.71
C TYR A 68 -18.71 11.53 -6.05
N VAL A 69 -19.97 11.81 -6.31
CA VAL A 69 -20.41 12.45 -7.56
C VAL A 69 -20.55 13.95 -7.35
N ALA A 70 -19.84 14.75 -8.15
CA ALA A 70 -19.99 16.20 -8.16
C ALA A 70 -21.37 16.61 -8.67
N PRO A 71 -21.99 17.67 -8.13
CA PRO A 71 -23.32 18.15 -8.62
C PRO A 71 -23.29 18.64 -10.06
N GLY A 72 -22.13 19.12 -10.52
CA GLY A 72 -21.83 19.54 -11.87
C GLY A 72 -20.58 18.85 -12.42
N SER A 73 -19.66 19.61 -12.99
CA SER A 73 -18.38 19.07 -13.46
C SER A 73 -17.43 18.75 -12.31
N ARG A 74 -16.67 17.65 -12.41
CA ARG A 74 -15.60 17.30 -11.47
C ARG A 74 -14.50 18.36 -11.41
N PHE A 75 -14.39 19.19 -12.42
CA PHE A 75 -13.42 20.30 -12.49
C PHE A 75 -13.86 21.54 -11.70
N ASP A 76 -15.15 21.65 -11.36
CA ASP A 76 -15.68 22.79 -10.61
C ASP A 76 -15.22 22.74 -9.15
N LYS A 77 -14.47 23.73 -8.71
CA LYS A 77 -13.96 23.86 -7.34
C LYS A 77 -14.69 24.96 -6.55
N GLU A 78 -15.70 25.58 -7.15
CA GLU A 78 -16.54 26.59 -6.51
C GLU A 78 -17.90 25.99 -6.12
N LEU A 79 -18.34 26.28 -4.90
CA LEU A 79 -19.64 25.85 -4.40
C LEU A 79 -20.65 26.97 -4.60
N LYS A 80 -21.79 26.65 -5.19
CA LYS A 80 -22.95 27.53 -5.10
C LYS A 80 -23.55 27.46 -3.70
N LYS A 81 -24.13 28.56 -3.26
CA LYS A 81 -24.80 28.65 -1.97
C LYS A 81 -25.93 27.60 -1.93
N ASP A 82 -25.97 26.79 -0.87
CA ASP A 82 -26.94 25.72 -0.64
C ASP A 82 -26.81 24.47 -1.52
N GLU A 83 -25.75 24.35 -2.35
CA GLU A 83 -25.46 23.15 -3.15
C GLU A 83 -24.64 22.14 -2.36
N SER A 84 -24.96 20.84 -2.53
CA SER A 84 -24.14 19.76 -1.98
C SER A 84 -22.78 19.73 -2.65
N ARG A 85 -21.71 19.46 -1.88
CA ARG A 85 -20.36 19.31 -2.43
C ARG A 85 -20.23 18.08 -3.30
N TYR A 86 -20.95 17.03 -2.97
CA TYR A 86 -20.97 15.73 -3.67
C TYR A 86 -22.16 14.90 -3.21
N TYR A 87 -22.46 13.87 -3.99
CA TYR A 87 -23.40 12.80 -3.67
C TYR A 87 -22.69 11.47 -3.61
N HIS A 88 -23.21 10.50 -2.87
CA HIS A 88 -22.73 9.14 -2.86
C HIS A 88 -23.40 8.31 -3.96
N LEU A 89 -22.65 7.39 -4.54
CA LEU A 89 -23.11 6.44 -5.54
C LEU A 89 -22.33 5.14 -5.43
N ILE A 90 -22.99 3.99 -5.33
CA ILE A 90 -22.31 2.69 -5.29
C ILE A 90 -22.10 2.18 -6.70
N LEU A 91 -20.87 1.77 -6.99
CA LEU A 91 -20.51 1.08 -8.22
C LEU A 91 -19.97 -0.30 -7.90
N LEU A 92 -20.47 -1.33 -8.58
CA LEU A 92 -20.03 -2.72 -8.45
C LEU A 92 -19.55 -3.23 -9.81
N ALA A 93 -18.38 -3.87 -9.85
CA ALA A 93 -17.88 -4.47 -11.07
C ALA A 93 -18.58 -5.81 -11.35
N GLU A 94 -19.28 -5.88 -12.47
CA GLU A 94 -19.95 -7.11 -12.94
C GLU A 94 -18.94 -8.11 -13.52
N ASN A 95 -17.87 -7.61 -14.15
CA ASN A 95 -16.84 -8.38 -14.82
C ASN A 95 -15.51 -7.61 -14.84
N ASN A 96 -14.47 -8.17 -15.47
CA ASN A 96 -13.15 -7.56 -15.54
C ASN A 96 -13.16 -6.21 -16.26
N LYS A 97 -14.00 -6.04 -17.29
CA LYS A 97 -14.17 -4.74 -17.95
C LYS A 97 -14.72 -3.68 -16.99
N GLY A 98 -15.70 -4.06 -16.17
CA GLY A 98 -16.22 -3.21 -15.10
C GLY A 98 -15.17 -2.90 -14.03
N TYR A 99 -14.32 -3.86 -13.66
CA TYR A 99 -13.21 -3.63 -12.74
C TYR A 99 -12.21 -2.60 -13.29
N ASP A 100 -11.80 -2.72 -14.55
CA ASP A 100 -10.90 -1.77 -15.20
C ASP A 100 -11.55 -0.38 -15.28
N ASN A 101 -12.83 -0.31 -15.65
CA ASN A 101 -13.58 0.94 -15.72
C ASN A 101 -13.76 1.58 -14.33
N LEU A 102 -14.01 0.80 -13.29
CA LEU A 102 -14.08 1.28 -11.91
C LEU A 102 -12.74 1.90 -11.47
N SER A 103 -11.62 1.23 -11.77
CA SER A 103 -10.28 1.76 -11.52
C SER A 103 -10.06 3.13 -12.18
N LYS A 104 -10.50 3.29 -13.43
CA LYS A 104 -10.42 4.57 -14.16
C LYS A 104 -11.31 5.65 -13.57
N ILE A 105 -12.53 5.32 -13.17
CA ILE A 105 -13.46 6.25 -12.52
C ILE A 105 -12.89 6.77 -11.20
N VAL A 106 -12.41 5.85 -10.34
CA VAL A 106 -11.82 6.19 -9.05
C VAL A 106 -10.56 7.03 -9.23
N SER A 107 -9.70 6.68 -10.20
CA SER A 107 -8.49 7.44 -10.54
C SER A 107 -8.82 8.86 -11.00
N ALA A 108 -9.81 9.03 -11.87
CA ALA A 108 -10.26 10.35 -12.34
C ALA A 108 -10.76 11.23 -11.19
N GLY A 109 -11.43 10.63 -10.21
CA GLY A 109 -11.88 11.33 -9.01
C GLY A 109 -10.73 12.00 -8.26
N PHE A 110 -9.58 11.32 -8.13
CA PHE A 110 -8.39 11.87 -7.50
C PHE A 110 -7.61 12.82 -8.41
N ILE A 111 -7.39 12.44 -9.66
CA ILE A 111 -6.49 13.17 -10.57
C ILE A 111 -7.13 14.48 -11.03
N ASP A 112 -8.39 14.43 -11.42
CA ASP A 112 -9.11 15.58 -11.98
C ASP A 112 -10.04 16.26 -10.97
N GLY A 113 -10.78 15.44 -10.22
CA GLY A 113 -11.98 15.85 -9.48
C GLY A 113 -11.76 16.16 -8.00
N PHE A 114 -10.53 16.06 -7.46
CA PHE A 114 -10.32 16.23 -6.03
C PHE A 114 -10.66 17.65 -5.55
N TYR A 115 -11.69 17.72 -4.72
CA TYR A 115 -12.10 18.91 -3.99
C TYR A 115 -12.79 18.48 -2.68
N TYR A 116 -12.06 18.53 -1.57
CA TYR A 116 -12.36 17.89 -0.28
C TYR A 116 -12.45 16.36 -0.34
N LYS A 117 -13.01 15.79 -1.38
CA LYS A 117 -13.11 14.35 -1.68
C LYS A 117 -12.77 14.11 -3.16
N PRO A 118 -12.40 12.88 -3.54
CA PRO A 118 -12.17 12.52 -4.94
C PRO A 118 -13.53 12.42 -5.66
N ARG A 119 -13.90 13.46 -6.40
CA ARG A 119 -15.21 13.56 -7.04
C ARG A 119 -15.15 13.16 -8.51
N VAL A 120 -16.08 12.33 -8.91
CA VAL A 120 -16.38 12.00 -10.30
C VAL A 120 -17.57 12.84 -10.80
N ASP A 121 -17.90 12.78 -12.07
CA ASP A 121 -19.08 13.41 -12.66
C ASP A 121 -19.74 12.52 -13.70
N LEU A 122 -20.85 13.01 -14.26
CA LEU A 122 -21.64 12.26 -15.24
C LEU A 122 -20.83 11.92 -16.49
N GLU A 123 -19.93 12.81 -16.94
CA GLU A 123 -19.08 12.58 -18.12
C GLU A 123 -18.21 11.34 -17.96
N ILE A 124 -17.53 11.20 -16.80
CA ILE A 124 -16.69 10.05 -16.51
C ILE A 124 -17.54 8.78 -16.32
N LEU A 125 -18.69 8.90 -15.67
CA LEU A 125 -19.61 7.77 -15.49
C LEU A 125 -20.15 7.27 -16.83
N GLU A 126 -20.56 8.16 -17.72
CA GLU A 126 -21.00 7.82 -19.08
C GLU A 126 -19.90 7.16 -19.91
N LYS A 127 -18.67 7.64 -19.77
CA LYS A 127 -17.50 7.11 -20.50
C LYS A 127 -17.13 5.69 -20.08
N TYR A 128 -17.26 5.36 -18.79
CA TYR A 128 -16.75 4.13 -18.21
C TYR A 128 -17.81 3.27 -17.53
N HIS A 129 -19.11 3.39 -17.91
CA HIS A 129 -20.21 2.65 -17.30
C HIS A 129 -20.24 1.15 -17.63
N GLU A 130 -19.61 0.73 -18.73
CA GLU A 130 -19.68 -0.65 -19.23
C GLU A 130 -19.13 -1.65 -18.18
N GLY A 131 -19.89 -2.71 -17.92
CA GLY A 131 -19.55 -3.75 -16.95
C GLY A 131 -19.73 -3.32 -15.49
N LEU A 132 -20.44 -2.21 -15.22
CA LEU A 132 -20.76 -1.73 -13.89
C LEU A 132 -22.24 -1.86 -13.58
N ILE A 133 -22.53 -2.26 -12.35
CA ILE A 133 -23.84 -2.18 -11.71
C ILE A 133 -23.79 -1.03 -10.71
N CYS A 134 -24.86 -0.25 -10.64
CA CYS A 134 -24.93 0.95 -9.83
C CYS A 134 -26.11 0.91 -8.86
N THR A 135 -25.97 1.43 -7.64
CA THR A 135 -27.08 1.67 -6.73
C THR A 135 -27.13 3.12 -6.27
N SER A 136 -28.30 3.57 -5.81
CA SER A 136 -28.55 4.96 -5.40
C SER A 136 -27.87 5.37 -4.08
N ALA A 137 -27.14 4.47 -3.45
CA ALA A 137 -26.43 4.63 -2.18
C ALA A 137 -27.33 4.99 -0.98
N CYS A 138 -26.75 5.57 0.06
CA CYS A 138 -27.38 5.92 1.33
C CYS A 138 -28.14 7.26 1.28
N LEU A 139 -28.47 7.86 2.44
CA LEU A 139 -29.08 9.19 2.55
C LEU A 139 -28.26 10.30 1.87
N ALA A 140 -26.94 10.09 1.70
CA ALA A 140 -26.07 11.02 1.01
C ALA A 140 -26.13 10.91 -0.53
N GLY A 141 -26.85 9.92 -1.07
CA GLY A 141 -27.10 9.78 -2.51
C GLY A 141 -27.98 10.89 -3.06
N GLU A 142 -27.86 11.20 -4.35
CA GLU A 142 -28.62 12.30 -4.99
C GLU A 142 -30.12 12.07 -4.92
N VAL A 143 -30.58 10.88 -5.27
CA VAL A 143 -32.02 10.51 -5.23
C VAL A 143 -32.55 10.63 -3.81
N SER A 144 -31.87 10.05 -2.83
CA SER A 144 -32.27 10.07 -1.43
C SER A 144 -32.32 11.47 -0.85
N ARG A 145 -31.38 12.33 -1.21
CA ARG A 145 -31.38 13.75 -0.75
C ARG A 145 -32.55 14.55 -1.30
N HIS A 146 -32.95 14.35 -2.55
CA HIS A 146 -34.14 14.99 -3.10
C HIS A 146 -35.41 14.49 -2.42
N LEU A 147 -35.53 13.19 -2.21
CA LEU A 147 -36.70 12.61 -1.51
C LEU A 147 -36.78 13.07 -0.05
N ALA A 148 -35.67 13.16 0.66
CA ALA A 148 -35.61 13.66 2.04
C ALA A 148 -36.06 15.13 2.17
N LYS A 149 -35.82 15.95 1.13
CA LYS A 149 -36.28 17.34 1.03
C LYS A 149 -37.74 17.45 0.56
N GLY A 150 -38.38 16.35 0.24
CA GLY A 150 -39.76 16.33 -0.32
C GLY A 150 -39.85 16.65 -1.81
N ASP A 151 -38.72 16.75 -2.51
CA ASP A 151 -38.68 16.99 -3.95
C ASP A 151 -38.68 15.67 -4.72
N TYR A 152 -39.88 15.11 -4.87
CA TYR A 152 -40.07 13.82 -5.52
C TYR A 152 -39.68 13.84 -7.00
N GLU A 153 -40.06 14.89 -7.73
CA GLU A 153 -39.79 14.98 -9.18
C GLU A 153 -38.29 15.09 -9.47
N ALA A 154 -37.54 15.86 -8.70
CA ALA A 154 -36.07 15.92 -8.81
C ALA A 154 -35.43 14.56 -8.48
N GLY A 155 -35.93 13.86 -7.47
CA GLY A 155 -35.49 12.51 -7.13
C GLY A 155 -35.76 11.51 -8.28
N LYS A 156 -36.90 11.60 -8.91
CA LYS A 156 -37.29 10.77 -10.07
C LYS A 156 -36.39 11.07 -11.28
N GLU A 157 -36.14 12.34 -11.57
CA GLU A 157 -35.25 12.75 -12.66
C GLU A 157 -33.81 12.23 -12.44
N ALA A 158 -33.28 12.34 -11.21
CA ALA A 158 -32.00 11.80 -10.85
C ALA A 158 -31.94 10.26 -11.03
N ALA A 159 -32.97 9.52 -10.60
CA ALA A 159 -33.01 8.08 -10.77
C ALA A 159 -33.00 7.67 -12.24
N LEU A 160 -33.83 8.31 -13.07
CA LEU A 160 -33.89 8.05 -14.51
C LEU A 160 -32.58 8.46 -15.22
N LYS A 161 -31.92 9.49 -14.77
CA LYS A 161 -30.60 9.91 -15.26
C LYS A 161 -29.55 8.80 -15.08
N TYR A 162 -29.44 8.21 -13.90
CA TYR A 162 -28.50 7.12 -13.65
C TYR A 162 -28.92 5.84 -14.38
N GLU A 163 -30.20 5.52 -14.46
CA GLU A 163 -30.66 4.38 -15.27
C GLU A 163 -30.28 4.52 -16.76
N ARG A 164 -30.34 5.74 -17.32
CA ARG A 164 -29.88 5.98 -18.71
C ARG A 164 -28.39 5.74 -18.87
N ILE A 165 -27.55 6.11 -17.88
CA ILE A 165 -26.10 5.94 -17.94
C ILE A 165 -25.72 4.47 -17.86
N PHE A 166 -26.23 3.75 -16.86
CA PHE A 166 -25.82 2.36 -16.61
C PHE A 166 -26.63 1.33 -17.40
N GLY A 167 -27.77 1.73 -17.89
CA GLY A 167 -28.68 0.87 -18.63
C GLY A 167 -29.72 0.19 -17.75
N LYS A 168 -30.84 -0.18 -18.36
CA LYS A 168 -31.95 -0.83 -17.68
C LYS A 168 -31.50 -2.17 -17.08
N GLY A 169 -31.85 -2.40 -15.81
CA GLY A 169 -31.42 -3.58 -15.04
C GLY A 169 -29.98 -3.53 -14.49
N ASN A 170 -29.28 -2.42 -14.67
CA ASN A 170 -27.94 -2.17 -14.10
C ASN A 170 -27.91 -1.01 -13.10
N TYR A 171 -29.07 -0.40 -12.85
CA TYR A 171 -29.24 0.62 -11.83
C TYR A 171 -30.36 0.23 -10.88
N PHE A 172 -30.13 0.35 -9.57
CA PHE A 172 -31.03 -0.07 -8.51
C PHE A 172 -31.26 1.05 -7.49
N LEU A 173 -32.46 1.14 -6.94
CA LEU A 173 -32.79 2.03 -5.83
C LEU A 173 -32.49 1.31 -4.50
N GLU A 174 -31.72 1.94 -3.62
CA GLU A 174 -31.19 1.31 -2.43
C GLU A 174 -31.97 1.69 -1.17
N LEU A 175 -32.59 0.70 -0.53
CA LEU A 175 -33.27 0.83 0.76
C LEU A 175 -32.30 0.57 1.91
N GLN A 176 -32.36 1.42 2.93
CA GLN A 176 -31.63 1.24 4.20
C GLN A 176 -32.55 1.52 5.38
N ASP A 177 -32.34 0.83 6.50
CA ASP A 177 -33.08 1.08 7.74
C ASP A 177 -32.16 0.86 8.96
N HIS A 178 -31.67 1.97 9.52
CA HIS A 178 -30.89 2.00 10.76
C HIS A 178 -31.72 2.59 11.92
N GLY A 179 -33.04 2.72 11.77
CA GLY A 179 -33.91 3.36 12.73
C GLY A 179 -33.97 4.87 12.61
N ILE A 180 -33.39 5.46 11.56
CA ILE A 180 -33.37 6.91 11.30
C ILE A 180 -34.71 7.34 10.66
N PRO A 181 -35.41 8.36 11.22
CA PRO A 181 -36.72 8.77 10.66
C PRO A 181 -36.68 9.18 9.20
N GLU A 182 -35.62 9.86 8.75
CA GLU A 182 -35.44 10.28 7.36
C GLU A 182 -35.38 9.10 6.40
N GLN A 183 -34.81 7.98 6.80
CA GLN A 183 -34.76 6.77 5.97
C GLN A 183 -36.15 6.21 5.68
N ARG A 184 -37.09 6.30 6.63
CA ARG A 184 -38.47 5.86 6.41
C ARG A 184 -39.17 6.68 5.32
N THR A 185 -38.98 8.00 5.36
CA THR A 185 -39.52 8.92 4.34
C THR A 185 -38.91 8.63 2.97
N VAL A 186 -37.58 8.47 2.92
CA VAL A 186 -36.84 8.15 1.69
C VAL A 186 -37.27 6.80 1.13
N ASN A 187 -37.39 5.76 1.96
CA ASN A 187 -37.82 4.42 1.53
C ASN A 187 -39.20 4.42 0.92
N GLN A 188 -40.16 5.19 1.46
CA GLN A 188 -41.50 5.35 0.84
C GLN A 188 -41.40 5.97 -0.55
N GLY A 189 -40.55 7.00 -0.70
CA GLY A 189 -40.30 7.62 -2.00
C GLY A 189 -39.63 6.68 -2.99
N LEU A 190 -38.63 5.91 -2.57
CA LEU A 190 -37.93 4.92 -3.39
C LEU A 190 -38.86 3.79 -3.86
N MET A 191 -39.74 3.28 -2.99
CA MET A 191 -40.74 2.27 -3.35
C MET A 191 -41.74 2.81 -4.36
N ARG A 192 -42.17 4.07 -4.22
CA ARG A 192 -43.04 4.74 -5.22
C ARG A 192 -42.31 4.90 -6.55
N LEU A 193 -41.03 5.36 -6.53
CA LEU A 193 -40.22 5.49 -7.74
C LEU A 193 -40.06 4.15 -8.47
N SER A 194 -39.76 3.08 -7.73
CA SER A 194 -39.63 1.73 -8.30
C SER A 194 -40.90 1.30 -9.03
N LYS A 195 -42.07 1.52 -8.43
CA LYS A 195 -43.37 1.20 -9.06
C LYS A 195 -43.64 2.03 -10.33
N GLU A 196 -43.29 3.31 -10.32
CA GLU A 196 -43.54 4.21 -11.42
C GLU A 196 -42.56 4.05 -12.59
N THR A 197 -41.30 3.75 -12.31
CA THR A 197 -40.20 3.70 -13.30
C THR A 197 -39.86 2.28 -13.75
N GLY A 198 -40.16 1.29 -12.92
CA GLY A 198 -39.71 -0.10 -13.10
C GLY A 198 -38.28 -0.35 -12.69
N ILE A 199 -37.56 0.63 -12.07
CA ILE A 199 -36.23 0.44 -11.51
C ILE A 199 -36.35 -0.45 -10.26
N GLU A 200 -35.57 -1.54 -10.23
CA GLU A 200 -35.61 -2.51 -9.14
C GLU A 200 -35.00 -1.96 -7.86
N LEU A 201 -35.43 -2.54 -6.73
CA LEU A 201 -34.95 -2.20 -5.39
C LEU A 201 -33.86 -3.17 -4.94
N VAL A 202 -32.92 -2.68 -4.12
CA VAL A 202 -32.02 -3.48 -3.31
C VAL A 202 -32.05 -3.00 -1.86
N ALA A 203 -31.83 -3.89 -0.90
CA ALA A 203 -31.73 -3.53 0.51
C ALA A 203 -30.32 -3.77 1.02
N THR A 204 -29.71 -2.78 1.65
CA THR A 204 -28.36 -2.83 2.21
C THR A 204 -28.32 -2.38 3.65
N ASN A 205 -27.21 -2.61 4.34
CA ASN A 205 -27.02 -2.18 5.72
C ASN A 205 -25.84 -1.22 5.93
N ASP A 206 -25.18 -0.78 4.87
CA ASP A 206 -24.10 0.23 4.95
C ASP A 206 -23.08 -0.10 6.05
N LEU A 207 -22.45 -1.28 5.95
CA LEU A 207 -21.64 -1.85 7.02
C LEU A 207 -20.42 -0.99 7.34
N HIS A 208 -20.23 -0.66 8.62
CA HIS A 208 -19.07 0.09 9.11
C HIS A 208 -18.28 -0.65 10.19
N TYR A 209 -18.87 -1.68 10.81
CA TYR A 209 -18.19 -2.52 11.80
C TYR A 209 -18.77 -3.94 11.78
N VAL A 210 -18.01 -4.90 12.36
CA VAL A 210 -18.32 -6.33 12.22
C VAL A 210 -19.48 -6.76 13.12
N ARG A 211 -19.45 -6.37 14.40
CA ARG A 211 -20.41 -6.82 15.42
C ARG A 211 -21.16 -5.64 16.02
N ALA A 212 -22.35 -5.87 16.56
CA ALA A 212 -23.15 -4.83 17.20
C ALA A 212 -22.41 -4.12 18.35
N GLU A 213 -21.64 -4.87 19.13
CA GLU A 213 -20.81 -4.34 20.22
C GLU A 213 -19.63 -3.47 19.77
N ASP A 214 -19.28 -3.48 18.48
CA ASP A 214 -18.22 -2.64 17.93
C ASP A 214 -18.67 -1.18 17.71
N ALA A 215 -19.96 -0.90 17.88
CA ALA A 215 -20.53 0.43 17.69
C ALA A 215 -19.85 1.50 18.55
N GLU A 216 -19.48 1.18 19.79
CA GLU A 216 -18.79 2.12 20.71
C GLU A 216 -17.37 2.44 20.22
N ALA A 217 -16.61 1.42 19.80
CA ALA A 217 -15.28 1.62 19.26
C ALA A 217 -15.33 2.39 17.93
N HIS A 218 -16.34 2.14 17.11
CA HIS A 218 -16.59 2.90 15.88
C HIS A 218 -16.88 4.38 16.17
N ASP A 219 -17.66 4.70 17.21
CA ASP A 219 -17.94 6.08 17.61
C ASP A 219 -16.66 6.82 18.06
N LEU A 220 -15.74 6.13 18.76
CA LEU A 220 -14.39 6.65 19.03
C LEU A 220 -13.60 6.94 17.75
N LEU A 221 -13.68 6.06 16.75
CA LEU A 221 -13.01 6.23 15.47
C LEU A 221 -13.49 7.49 14.72
N LEU A 222 -14.81 7.75 14.73
CA LEU A 222 -15.39 8.98 14.16
C LEU A 222 -14.91 10.25 14.90
N CYS A 223 -14.74 10.17 16.22
CA CYS A 223 -14.13 11.25 16.99
C CYS A 223 -12.67 11.51 16.58
N LEU A 224 -11.89 10.45 16.31
CA LEU A 224 -10.53 10.60 15.80
C LEU A 224 -10.51 11.25 14.42
N GLN A 225 -11.43 10.88 13.53
CA GLN A 225 -11.57 11.45 12.19
C GLN A 225 -11.84 12.96 12.24
N THR A 226 -12.73 13.38 13.14
CA THR A 226 -13.22 14.76 13.21
C THR A 226 -12.48 15.64 14.22
N GLY A 227 -11.52 15.07 14.97
CA GLY A 227 -10.79 15.77 16.03
C GLY A 227 -11.65 16.13 17.26
N LYS A 228 -12.79 15.46 17.43
CA LYS A 228 -13.76 15.68 18.51
C LYS A 228 -13.54 14.72 19.68
N LYS A 229 -14.26 14.96 20.78
CA LYS A 229 -14.37 14.09 21.96
C LYS A 229 -15.76 13.43 22.01
N LEU A 230 -15.89 12.34 22.75
CA LEU A 230 -17.18 11.65 22.90
C LEU A 230 -18.28 12.55 23.47
N GLU A 231 -17.92 13.46 24.38
CA GLU A 231 -18.86 14.36 25.06
C GLU A 231 -19.32 15.54 24.18
N ASP A 232 -18.64 15.82 23.07
CA ASP A 232 -19.02 16.92 22.19
C ASP A 232 -20.41 16.68 21.59
N GLU A 233 -21.32 17.64 21.74
CA GLU A 233 -22.67 17.53 21.20
C GLU A 233 -22.69 17.70 19.67
N ASP A 234 -21.89 18.62 19.15
CA ASP A 234 -21.76 18.91 17.72
C ASP A 234 -20.66 18.05 17.09
N ARG A 235 -20.94 16.78 16.82
CA ARG A 235 -20.04 15.84 16.16
C ARG A 235 -20.77 14.83 15.28
N LEU A 236 -20.03 14.24 14.34
CA LEU A 236 -20.51 13.13 13.54
C LEU A 236 -20.80 11.91 14.42
N ARG A 237 -21.97 11.32 14.26
CA ARG A 237 -22.37 10.06 14.92
C ARG A 237 -23.15 9.19 13.94
N TYR A 238 -22.95 7.89 14.07
CA TYR A 238 -23.79 6.89 13.42
C TYR A 238 -24.73 6.32 14.47
N GLU A 239 -25.89 6.97 14.60
CA GLU A 239 -26.85 6.68 15.67
C GLU A 239 -27.44 5.28 15.54
N GLY A 240 -27.81 4.70 16.70
CA GLY A 240 -28.57 3.45 16.79
C GLY A 240 -27.75 2.18 16.77
N GLY A 241 -26.43 2.20 16.49
CA GLY A 241 -25.56 1.02 16.54
C GLY A 241 -25.94 -0.10 15.54
N GLN A 242 -26.51 0.23 14.38
CA GLN A 242 -27.12 -0.73 13.46
C GLN A 242 -26.30 -1.06 12.21
N TYR A 243 -25.06 -0.52 12.10
CA TYR A 243 -24.22 -0.65 10.90
C TYR A 243 -23.29 -1.89 10.93
N TYR A 244 -23.70 -2.94 11.65
CA TYR A 244 -22.95 -4.20 11.75
C TYR A 244 -23.38 -5.24 10.71
N VAL A 245 -22.61 -6.32 10.59
CA VAL A 245 -22.89 -7.43 9.67
C VAL A 245 -24.12 -8.20 10.16
N LYS A 246 -25.27 -7.92 9.56
CA LYS A 246 -26.55 -8.58 9.86
C LYS A 246 -26.72 -9.86 9.05
N SER A 247 -27.34 -10.86 9.66
CA SER A 247 -27.80 -12.07 8.98
C SER A 247 -28.96 -11.77 7.99
N GLU A 248 -29.21 -12.70 7.07
CA GLU A 248 -30.40 -12.64 6.21
C GLU A 248 -31.69 -12.53 7.02
N GLU A 249 -31.80 -13.25 8.14
CA GLU A 249 -32.98 -13.21 8.99
C GLU A 249 -33.19 -11.81 9.61
N GLU A 250 -32.15 -11.18 10.09
CA GLU A 250 -32.20 -9.81 10.62
C GLU A 250 -32.62 -8.81 9.53
N MET A 251 -32.06 -8.93 8.34
CA MET A 251 -32.42 -8.07 7.21
C MET A 251 -33.86 -8.28 6.75
N ARG A 252 -34.36 -9.52 6.74
CA ARG A 252 -35.78 -9.82 6.44
C ARG A 252 -36.74 -9.21 7.46
N LYS A 253 -36.35 -9.12 8.73
CA LYS A 253 -37.13 -8.44 9.76
C LYS A 253 -37.19 -6.92 9.57
N LEU A 254 -36.12 -6.31 9.01
CA LEU A 254 -36.09 -4.88 8.70
C LEU A 254 -36.93 -4.52 7.46
N PHE A 255 -36.95 -5.39 6.45
CA PHE A 255 -37.61 -5.16 5.18
C PHE A 255 -38.72 -6.19 4.85
N PRO A 256 -39.70 -6.45 5.76
CA PRO A 256 -40.75 -7.45 5.52
C PRO A 256 -41.67 -7.04 4.37
N TYR A 257 -41.71 -5.76 4.02
CA TYR A 257 -42.50 -5.16 2.97
C TYR A 257 -41.78 -5.11 1.61
N ALA A 258 -40.51 -5.51 1.54
CA ALA A 258 -39.66 -5.43 0.34
C ALA A 258 -38.67 -6.62 0.26
N LEU A 259 -39.18 -7.85 0.42
CA LEU A 259 -38.36 -9.07 0.39
C LEU A 259 -37.62 -9.23 -0.95
N GLU A 260 -38.23 -8.76 -2.04
CA GLU A 260 -37.62 -8.72 -3.37
C GLU A 260 -36.31 -7.91 -3.39
N ALA A 261 -36.24 -6.82 -2.63
CA ALA A 261 -35.02 -6.01 -2.53
C ALA A 261 -33.84 -6.78 -1.90
N LEU A 262 -34.10 -7.73 -1.02
CA LEU A 262 -33.08 -8.64 -0.48
C LEU A 262 -32.65 -9.69 -1.50
N GLU A 263 -33.62 -10.29 -2.20
CA GLU A 263 -33.37 -11.29 -3.24
C GLU A 263 -32.55 -10.70 -4.40
N ASN A 264 -32.82 -9.45 -4.77
CA ASN A 264 -32.06 -8.73 -5.80
C ASN A 264 -30.58 -8.55 -5.45
N THR A 265 -30.22 -8.49 -4.16
CA THR A 265 -28.79 -8.45 -3.77
C THR A 265 -28.05 -9.72 -4.18
N GLN A 266 -28.68 -10.89 -4.05
CA GLN A 266 -28.11 -12.16 -4.51
C GLN A 266 -28.07 -12.25 -6.04
N LYS A 267 -29.12 -11.80 -6.75
CA LYS A 267 -29.11 -11.75 -8.21
C LYS A 267 -27.97 -10.88 -8.75
N ILE A 268 -27.69 -9.75 -8.11
CA ILE A 268 -26.53 -8.90 -8.43
C ILE A 268 -25.24 -9.66 -8.17
N ALA A 269 -25.12 -10.28 -6.99
CA ALA A 269 -23.95 -11.07 -6.63
C ALA A 269 -23.67 -12.21 -7.62
N ASP A 270 -24.72 -12.87 -8.10
CA ASP A 270 -24.61 -13.96 -9.08
C ASP A 270 -24.09 -13.47 -10.44
N ARG A 271 -24.35 -12.23 -10.80
CA ARG A 271 -23.87 -11.59 -12.04
C ARG A 271 -22.40 -11.17 -11.96
N CYS A 272 -21.89 -10.88 -10.77
CA CYS A 272 -20.54 -10.34 -10.59
C CYS A 272 -19.47 -11.43 -10.67
N HIS A 273 -18.55 -11.31 -11.63
CA HIS A 273 -17.44 -12.24 -11.86
C HIS A 273 -16.18 -11.45 -12.24
N VAL A 274 -15.36 -11.14 -11.25
CA VAL A 274 -14.05 -10.50 -11.45
C VAL A 274 -12.96 -11.51 -11.11
N GLU A 275 -12.04 -11.73 -12.05
CA GLU A 275 -10.86 -12.59 -11.84
C GLU A 275 -9.60 -11.74 -11.90
N ILE A 276 -8.83 -11.73 -10.81
CA ILE A 276 -7.57 -11.00 -10.70
C ILE A 276 -6.43 -11.95 -10.96
N GLU A 277 -5.59 -11.59 -11.93
CA GLU A 277 -4.38 -12.32 -12.31
C GLU A 277 -3.23 -11.94 -11.39
N PHE A 278 -2.60 -12.94 -10.74
CA PHE A 278 -1.42 -12.76 -9.91
C PHE A 278 -0.18 -13.35 -10.58
N HIS A 279 0.98 -12.82 -10.20
CA HIS A 279 2.30 -13.33 -10.60
C HIS A 279 2.57 -13.38 -12.11
N LYS A 280 1.82 -12.62 -12.90
CA LYS A 280 2.10 -12.43 -14.32
C LYS A 280 2.86 -11.13 -14.52
N THR A 281 4.13 -11.26 -14.85
CA THR A 281 5.05 -10.14 -15.02
C THR A 281 4.59 -9.18 -16.12
N LYS A 282 4.54 -7.90 -15.82
CA LYS A 282 4.15 -6.79 -16.71
C LYS A 282 5.27 -5.76 -16.70
N LEU A 283 6.23 -5.91 -17.61
CA LEU A 283 7.39 -5.01 -17.71
C LEU A 283 7.20 -3.97 -18.81
N PRO A 284 7.63 -2.71 -18.57
CA PRO A 284 7.73 -1.73 -19.64
C PRO A 284 8.74 -2.19 -20.69
N HIS A 285 8.52 -1.79 -21.92
CA HIS A 285 9.49 -2.00 -22.99
C HIS A 285 10.63 -1.00 -22.87
N PHE A 286 11.87 -1.48 -23.00
CA PHE A 286 13.07 -0.66 -23.06
C PHE A 286 13.42 -0.34 -24.51
N GLU A 287 13.52 0.94 -24.85
CA GLU A 287 13.94 1.35 -26.20
C GLU A 287 15.44 1.12 -26.38
N VAL A 288 15.78 0.21 -27.31
CA VAL A 288 17.15 -0.13 -27.64
C VAL A 288 17.64 0.62 -28.88
N PRO A 289 18.97 0.80 -29.07
CA PRO A 289 19.52 1.41 -30.27
C PRO A 289 19.18 0.63 -31.55
N GLU A 290 19.19 1.32 -32.68
CA GLU A 290 18.93 0.73 -34.00
C GLU A 290 19.88 -0.46 -34.27
N GLY A 291 19.33 -1.56 -34.75
CA GLY A 291 20.07 -2.78 -35.04
C GLY A 291 20.11 -3.81 -33.89
N TYR A 292 19.52 -3.49 -32.75
CA TYR A 292 19.40 -4.39 -31.59
C TYR A 292 17.93 -4.69 -31.27
N ASP A 293 17.69 -5.86 -30.70
CA ASP A 293 16.56 -6.11 -29.82
C ASP A 293 17.03 -6.09 -28.34
N SER A 294 16.10 -6.15 -27.38
CA SER A 294 16.45 -6.07 -25.97
C SER A 294 17.42 -7.15 -25.53
N TRP A 295 17.29 -8.38 -26.06
CA TRP A 295 18.16 -9.49 -25.73
C TRP A 295 19.58 -9.29 -26.28
N THR A 296 19.72 -8.93 -27.55
CA THR A 296 21.01 -8.73 -28.18
C THR A 296 21.72 -7.52 -27.61
N TYR A 297 20.97 -6.47 -27.23
CA TYR A 297 21.54 -5.30 -26.57
C TYR A 297 22.04 -5.59 -25.16
N LEU A 298 21.27 -6.34 -24.35
CA LEU A 298 21.73 -6.80 -23.03
C LEU A 298 23.02 -7.61 -23.14
N ASN A 299 23.08 -8.56 -24.08
CA ASN A 299 24.29 -9.35 -24.32
C ASN A 299 25.49 -8.48 -24.75
N HIS A 300 25.25 -7.49 -25.61
CA HIS A 300 26.30 -6.55 -26.00
C HIS A 300 26.88 -5.81 -24.80
N LEU A 301 26.03 -5.20 -23.97
CA LEU A 301 26.45 -4.47 -22.78
C LEU A 301 27.20 -5.37 -21.78
N CYS A 302 26.69 -6.60 -21.56
CA CYS A 302 27.35 -7.56 -20.68
C CYS A 302 28.72 -7.98 -21.22
N ASN A 303 28.86 -8.20 -22.52
CA ASN A 303 30.14 -8.59 -23.11
C ASN A 303 31.18 -7.47 -23.02
N GLU A 304 30.78 -6.23 -23.26
CA GLU A 304 31.70 -5.09 -23.10
C GLU A 304 32.14 -4.89 -21.64
N GLY A 305 31.20 -4.91 -20.71
CA GLY A 305 31.50 -4.80 -19.28
C GLY A 305 32.29 -5.99 -18.73
N PHE A 306 32.05 -7.20 -19.25
CA PHE A 306 32.80 -8.40 -18.86
C PHE A 306 34.28 -8.31 -19.24
N LYS A 307 34.61 -7.86 -20.46
CA LYS A 307 35.98 -7.64 -20.88
C LYS A 307 36.73 -6.66 -19.97
N GLU A 308 36.02 -5.63 -19.50
CA GLU A 308 36.57 -4.64 -18.60
C GLU A 308 36.79 -5.18 -17.17
N ARG A 309 35.81 -5.95 -16.65
CA ARG A 309 35.83 -6.51 -15.29
C ARG A 309 36.74 -7.73 -15.12
N TYR A 310 36.82 -8.58 -16.16
CA TYR A 310 37.57 -9.84 -16.16
C TYR A 310 38.47 -9.98 -17.39
N PRO A 311 39.48 -9.11 -17.55
CA PRO A 311 40.32 -9.11 -18.76
C PRO A 311 41.17 -10.37 -18.92
N GLU A 312 41.40 -11.12 -17.84
CA GLU A 312 42.27 -12.30 -17.81
C GLU A 312 41.48 -13.63 -17.63
N ASP A 313 40.14 -13.63 -17.89
CA ASP A 313 39.32 -14.83 -17.73
C ASP A 313 39.74 -15.93 -18.72
N ASP A 314 39.87 -17.18 -18.22
CA ASP A 314 40.16 -18.40 -18.98
C ASP A 314 38.91 -19.00 -19.66
N GLY A 315 37.77 -18.35 -19.62
CA GLY A 315 36.49 -18.77 -20.18
C GLY A 315 35.46 -19.28 -19.17
N LYS A 316 35.87 -19.59 -17.94
CA LYS A 316 34.95 -20.11 -16.90
C LYS A 316 33.93 -19.09 -16.41
N LEU A 317 34.38 -17.87 -16.17
CA LEU A 317 33.49 -16.79 -15.73
C LEU A 317 32.56 -16.36 -16.87
N LYS A 318 33.06 -16.48 -18.11
CA LYS A 318 32.24 -16.26 -19.30
C LYS A 318 31.09 -17.28 -19.41
N GLU A 319 31.37 -18.55 -19.11
CA GLU A 319 30.34 -19.60 -19.05
C GLU A 319 29.31 -19.29 -17.96
N GLN A 320 29.74 -18.87 -16.78
CA GLN A 320 28.86 -18.48 -15.70
C GLN A 320 27.98 -17.29 -16.11
N MET A 321 28.53 -16.25 -16.74
CA MET A 321 27.75 -15.11 -17.23
C MET A 321 26.71 -15.55 -18.28
N THR A 322 27.08 -16.47 -19.17
CA THR A 322 26.17 -17.00 -20.18
C THR A 322 25.02 -17.80 -19.55
N TYR A 323 25.31 -18.56 -18.50
CA TYR A 323 24.29 -19.25 -17.70
C TYR A 323 23.33 -18.24 -17.04
N GLU A 324 23.85 -17.25 -16.35
CA GLU A 324 23.02 -16.20 -15.71
C GLU A 324 22.13 -15.47 -16.72
N LEU A 325 22.67 -15.09 -17.88
CA LEU A 325 21.90 -14.47 -18.96
C LEU A 325 20.77 -15.38 -19.46
N SER A 326 21.03 -16.69 -19.57
CA SER A 326 20.01 -17.66 -19.97
C SER A 326 18.86 -17.74 -18.96
N VAL A 327 19.17 -17.70 -17.67
CA VAL A 327 18.18 -17.66 -16.58
C VAL A 327 17.36 -16.37 -16.64
N ILE A 328 18.01 -15.22 -16.77
CA ILE A 328 17.37 -13.90 -16.89
C ILE A 328 16.39 -13.89 -18.08
N LYS A 329 16.80 -14.42 -19.23
CA LYS A 329 15.96 -14.53 -20.43
C LYS A 329 14.76 -15.45 -20.20
N THR A 330 14.99 -16.64 -19.65
CA THR A 330 13.94 -17.64 -19.41
C THR A 330 12.89 -17.14 -18.42
N MET A 331 13.32 -16.39 -17.41
CA MET A 331 12.42 -15.78 -16.42
C MET A 331 11.74 -14.51 -16.92
N GLY A 332 12.11 -13.97 -18.11
CA GLY A 332 11.49 -12.80 -18.73
C GLY A 332 11.96 -11.46 -18.16
N TYR A 333 13.15 -11.37 -17.58
CA TYR A 333 13.65 -10.15 -16.89
C TYR A 333 14.67 -9.34 -17.70
N VAL A 334 14.79 -9.56 -19.01
CA VAL A 334 15.71 -8.80 -19.88
C VAL A 334 15.46 -7.30 -19.81
N GLU A 335 14.20 -6.89 -19.97
CA GLU A 335 13.80 -5.47 -19.88
C GLU A 335 14.10 -4.88 -18.49
N TYR A 336 13.89 -5.66 -17.43
CA TYR A 336 14.19 -5.24 -16.06
C TYR A 336 15.66 -4.86 -15.89
N PHE A 337 16.58 -5.73 -16.35
CA PHE A 337 18.02 -5.46 -16.26
C PHE A 337 18.44 -4.23 -17.08
N LEU A 338 17.86 -4.06 -18.26
CA LEU A 338 18.13 -2.88 -19.09
C LEU A 338 17.65 -1.59 -18.44
N ILE A 339 16.47 -1.60 -17.82
CA ILE A 339 15.94 -0.44 -17.11
C ILE A 339 16.82 -0.07 -15.92
N VAL A 340 17.23 -1.07 -15.11
CA VAL A 340 18.12 -0.85 -13.96
C VAL A 340 19.48 -0.33 -14.39
N TRP A 341 20.08 -0.95 -15.41
CA TRP A 341 21.33 -0.50 -16.00
C TRP A 341 21.25 0.97 -16.45
N ASP A 342 20.19 1.33 -17.14
CA ASP A 342 20.02 2.64 -17.73
C ASP A 342 20.02 3.78 -16.70
N TYR A 343 19.23 3.69 -15.64
CA TYR A 343 19.20 4.76 -14.66
C TYR A 343 20.45 4.82 -13.76
N ILE A 344 21.11 3.68 -13.54
CA ILE A 344 22.40 3.63 -12.85
C ILE A 344 23.49 4.28 -13.72
N ASN A 345 23.53 3.92 -15.01
CA ASN A 345 24.46 4.52 -15.98
C ASN A 345 24.25 6.02 -16.08
N TYR A 346 22.99 6.48 -16.18
CA TYR A 346 22.67 7.90 -16.15
C TYR A 346 23.24 8.58 -14.89
N ALA A 347 23.06 8.00 -13.73
CA ALA A 347 23.58 8.56 -12.48
C ALA A 347 25.13 8.67 -12.50
N LYS A 348 25.82 7.63 -12.95
CA LYS A 348 27.29 7.59 -13.06
C LYS A 348 27.81 8.63 -14.08
N GLU A 349 27.14 8.80 -15.22
CA GLU A 349 27.50 9.80 -16.23
C GLU A 349 27.24 11.25 -15.80
N HIS A 350 26.40 11.47 -14.79
CA HIS A 350 26.03 12.80 -14.27
C HIS A 350 26.62 13.08 -12.88
N ASP A 351 27.72 12.43 -12.53
CA ASP A 351 28.44 12.60 -11.24
C ASP A 351 27.53 12.44 -10.01
N ILE A 352 26.55 11.55 -10.09
CA ILE A 352 25.70 11.17 -8.96
C ILE A 352 26.27 9.88 -8.37
N PRO A 353 26.83 9.90 -7.13
CA PRO A 353 27.37 8.72 -6.50
C PRO A 353 26.30 7.62 -6.34
N VAL A 354 26.67 6.39 -6.74
CA VAL A 354 25.89 5.18 -6.60
C VAL A 354 26.60 4.23 -5.66
N GLY A 355 25.87 3.58 -4.76
CA GLY A 355 26.43 2.57 -3.86
C GLY A 355 26.93 1.34 -4.63
N PRO A 356 27.92 0.61 -4.07
CA PRO A 356 28.54 -0.52 -4.76
C PRO A 356 27.63 -1.74 -4.92
N GLY A 357 26.45 -1.70 -4.34
CA GLY A 357 25.46 -2.77 -4.36
C GLY A 357 25.10 -3.24 -2.95
N ARG A 358 23.91 -3.85 -2.86
CA ARG A 358 23.38 -4.44 -1.62
C ARG A 358 22.50 -5.64 -1.95
N GLY A 359 22.16 -6.43 -0.92
CA GLY A 359 21.28 -7.56 -1.05
C GLY A 359 21.83 -8.68 -1.96
N SER A 360 20.93 -9.45 -2.55
CA SER A 360 21.28 -10.63 -3.33
C SER A 360 21.80 -10.34 -4.75
N ALA A 361 21.52 -9.15 -5.29
CA ALA A 361 21.94 -8.75 -6.64
C ALA A 361 23.46 -8.73 -6.81
N ALA A 362 24.21 -8.51 -5.71
CA ALA A 362 25.67 -8.58 -5.70
C ALA A 362 26.23 -9.98 -6.05
N GLY A 363 25.41 -11.03 -6.00
CA GLY A 363 25.79 -12.40 -6.39
C GLY A 363 25.80 -12.68 -7.90
N SER A 364 25.47 -11.68 -8.73
CA SER A 364 25.37 -11.82 -10.19
C SER A 364 26.57 -11.26 -10.93
N ILE A 365 27.21 -12.07 -11.78
CA ILE A 365 28.24 -11.61 -12.71
C ILE A 365 27.65 -10.66 -13.77
N VAL A 366 26.42 -10.89 -14.18
CA VAL A 366 25.70 -9.99 -15.10
C VAL A 366 25.53 -8.61 -14.47
N SER A 367 25.09 -8.52 -13.21
CA SER A 367 24.98 -7.24 -12.50
C SER A 367 26.32 -6.52 -12.36
N TYR A 368 27.40 -7.27 -12.12
CA TYR A 368 28.75 -6.75 -12.03
C TYR A 368 29.30 -6.26 -13.38
N ALA A 369 29.11 -7.05 -14.44
CA ALA A 369 29.48 -6.66 -15.81
C ALA A 369 28.74 -5.42 -16.30
N LEU A 370 27.43 -5.31 -16.00
CA LEU A 370 26.61 -4.14 -16.32
C LEU A 370 26.93 -2.91 -15.45
N LYS A 371 27.83 -3.01 -14.49
CA LYS A 371 28.14 -1.95 -13.50
C LYS A 371 26.90 -1.53 -12.68
N ILE A 372 25.92 -2.40 -12.56
CA ILE A 372 24.80 -2.27 -11.61
C ILE A 372 25.34 -2.41 -10.19
N THR A 373 26.25 -3.36 -9.98
CA THR A 373 27.00 -3.54 -8.74
C THR A 373 28.50 -3.38 -9.01
N ASP A 374 29.22 -2.93 -7.99
CA ASP A 374 30.69 -2.78 -8.01
C ASP A 374 31.37 -3.75 -7.01
N ILE A 375 30.67 -4.84 -6.67
CA ILE A 375 31.15 -5.95 -5.83
C ILE A 375 31.35 -7.16 -6.72
N ASP A 376 32.57 -7.67 -6.77
CA ASP A 376 32.90 -8.87 -7.54
C ASP A 376 32.34 -10.12 -6.85
N PRO A 377 31.32 -10.79 -7.42
CA PRO A 377 30.71 -11.97 -6.81
C PRO A 377 31.67 -13.16 -6.70
N VAL A 378 32.67 -13.25 -7.57
CA VAL A 378 33.64 -14.34 -7.58
C VAL A 378 34.63 -14.16 -6.42
N LYS A 379 35.12 -12.95 -6.22
CA LYS A 379 36.06 -12.63 -5.13
C LYS A 379 35.49 -12.94 -3.75
N TYR A 380 34.18 -12.78 -3.56
CA TYR A 380 33.51 -12.97 -2.28
C TYR A 380 32.67 -14.25 -2.22
N ASP A 381 32.80 -15.13 -3.20
CA ASP A 381 32.11 -16.43 -3.27
C ASP A 381 30.59 -16.31 -3.10
N LEU A 382 30.00 -15.31 -3.77
CA LEU A 382 28.56 -15.04 -3.73
C LEU A 382 27.82 -15.91 -4.74
N LEU A 383 26.58 -16.31 -4.38
CA LEU A 383 25.78 -17.24 -5.16
C LEU A 383 24.68 -16.52 -5.96
N PHE A 384 24.67 -16.70 -7.28
CA PHE A 384 23.65 -16.18 -8.17
C PHE A 384 22.25 -16.72 -7.87
N GLU A 385 22.15 -17.99 -7.46
CA GLU A 385 20.89 -18.67 -7.15
C GLU A 385 20.16 -18.08 -5.93
N ARG A 386 20.85 -17.31 -5.10
CA ARG A 386 20.22 -16.52 -4.03
C ARG A 386 19.51 -15.28 -4.55
N PHE A 387 19.91 -14.79 -5.70
CA PHE A 387 19.33 -13.62 -6.37
C PHE A 387 18.22 -14.06 -7.35
N LEU A 388 18.51 -14.95 -8.28
CA LEU A 388 17.55 -15.50 -9.23
C LEU A 388 17.61 -17.03 -9.23
N ASN A 389 16.46 -17.64 -9.01
CA ASN A 389 16.29 -19.08 -9.06
C ASN A 389 15.06 -19.43 -9.90
N PRO A 390 15.21 -20.18 -11.01
CA PRO A 390 14.08 -20.58 -11.86
C PRO A 390 12.99 -21.37 -11.14
N GLU A 391 13.35 -22.07 -10.05
CA GLU A 391 12.40 -22.85 -9.24
C GLU A 391 11.58 -21.94 -8.30
N ARG A 392 12.01 -20.71 -8.07
CA ARG A 392 11.34 -19.73 -7.22
C ARG A 392 10.83 -18.56 -8.05
N VAL A 393 9.54 -18.57 -8.37
CA VAL A 393 8.89 -17.49 -9.14
C VAL A 393 8.75 -16.24 -8.24
N SER A 394 9.78 -15.41 -8.21
CA SER A 394 9.73 -14.07 -7.62
C SER A 394 10.44 -13.09 -8.55
N MET A 395 9.92 -11.87 -8.64
CA MET A 395 10.62 -10.81 -9.39
C MET A 395 11.97 -10.52 -8.73
N PRO A 396 13.03 -10.22 -9.51
CA PRO A 396 14.28 -9.74 -8.96
C PRO A 396 14.05 -8.40 -8.26
N ASP A 397 14.75 -8.17 -7.16
CA ASP A 397 14.73 -6.92 -6.41
C ASP A 397 16.16 -6.37 -6.34
N ILE A 398 16.43 -5.36 -7.16
CA ILE A 398 17.73 -4.68 -7.18
C ILE A 398 17.54 -3.32 -6.50
N ASP A 399 17.89 -3.28 -5.22
CA ASP A 399 17.96 -2.06 -4.44
C ASP A 399 19.19 -1.23 -4.84
N VAL A 400 19.00 0.04 -5.13
CA VAL A 400 20.08 0.95 -5.52
C VAL A 400 20.16 2.14 -4.58
N ASP A 401 21.33 2.30 -3.97
CA ASP A 401 21.63 3.46 -3.13
C ASP A 401 22.21 4.60 -3.98
N PHE A 402 21.57 5.76 -3.95
CA PHE A 402 22.05 7.01 -4.55
C PHE A 402 22.46 8.01 -3.48
N ALA A 403 23.40 8.88 -3.79
CA ALA A 403 23.64 10.06 -2.97
C ALA A 403 22.35 10.85 -2.79
N TYR A 404 22.06 11.26 -1.55
CA TYR A 404 20.77 11.85 -1.17
C TYR A 404 20.37 13.02 -2.07
N GLU A 405 21.30 13.92 -2.37
CA GLU A 405 21.05 15.12 -3.18
C GLU A 405 20.85 14.82 -4.67
N GLY A 406 21.45 13.74 -5.16
CA GLY A 406 21.36 13.33 -6.58
C GLY A 406 20.15 12.45 -6.89
N ARG A 407 19.56 11.81 -5.88
CA ARG A 407 18.46 10.86 -6.03
C ARG A 407 17.28 11.42 -6.85
N GLN A 408 16.85 12.64 -6.56
CA GLN A 408 15.71 13.25 -7.25
C GLN A 408 15.98 13.45 -8.76
N LYS A 409 17.21 13.76 -9.14
CA LYS A 409 17.59 13.91 -10.55
C LYS A 409 17.45 12.59 -11.32
N VAL A 410 17.79 11.47 -10.68
CA VAL A 410 17.62 10.13 -11.29
C VAL A 410 16.14 9.80 -11.46
N ILE A 411 15.32 10.09 -10.45
CA ILE A 411 13.86 9.92 -10.51
C ILE A 411 13.27 10.77 -11.65
N ASP A 412 13.67 12.03 -11.74
CA ASP A 412 13.19 12.94 -12.80
C ASP A 412 13.59 12.45 -14.20
N TYR A 413 14.78 11.86 -14.34
CA TYR A 413 15.22 11.21 -15.57
C TYR A 413 14.30 10.05 -15.95
N VAL A 414 14.02 9.14 -15.01
CA VAL A 414 13.15 7.98 -15.22
C VAL A 414 11.74 8.42 -15.62
N VAL A 415 11.17 9.36 -14.88
CA VAL A 415 9.85 9.92 -15.17
C VAL A 415 9.79 10.60 -16.54
N LYS A 416 10.85 11.29 -16.93
CA LYS A 416 10.96 11.91 -18.26
C LYS A 416 11.07 10.86 -19.37
N LYS A 417 11.85 9.80 -19.15
CA LYS A 417 12.11 8.75 -20.14
C LYS A 417 10.89 7.86 -20.38
N TYR A 418 10.25 7.38 -19.32
CA TYR A 418 9.14 6.43 -19.42
C TYR A 418 7.76 7.09 -19.53
N GLY A 419 7.62 8.34 -19.10
CA GLY A 419 6.36 9.11 -19.11
C GLY A 419 5.77 9.28 -17.70
N ARG A 420 5.20 10.46 -17.45
CA ARG A 420 4.57 10.79 -16.15
C ARG A 420 3.32 9.98 -15.86
N ASP A 421 2.64 9.53 -16.88
CA ASP A 421 1.44 8.70 -16.82
C ASP A 421 1.77 7.23 -16.47
N LYS A 422 3.02 6.81 -16.71
CA LYS A 422 3.51 5.45 -16.46
C LYS A 422 4.31 5.32 -15.16
N CYS A 423 4.81 6.43 -14.62
CA CYS A 423 5.65 6.46 -13.42
C CYS A 423 4.87 7.07 -12.27
N VAL A 424 4.47 6.27 -11.29
CA VAL A 424 3.69 6.73 -10.14
C VAL A 424 4.31 6.29 -8.83
N GLN A 425 4.08 7.08 -7.78
CA GLN A 425 4.52 6.76 -6.43
C GLN A 425 3.70 5.58 -5.86
N ILE A 426 4.22 4.94 -4.82
CA ILE A 426 3.56 3.82 -4.15
C ILE A 426 3.00 4.29 -2.81
N VAL A 427 1.74 3.94 -2.52
CA VAL A 427 1.09 4.27 -1.25
C VAL A 427 1.61 3.39 -0.12
N THR A 428 1.69 3.98 1.06
CA THR A 428 1.85 3.27 2.34
C THR A 428 0.78 3.73 3.33
N PHE A 429 0.49 2.91 4.34
CA PHE A 429 -0.50 3.22 5.36
C PHE A 429 0.17 3.33 6.73
N GLY A 430 -0.02 4.48 7.39
CA GLY A 430 0.21 4.60 8.82
C GLY A 430 -0.98 3.99 9.57
N THR A 431 -0.72 3.20 10.61
CA THR A 431 -1.75 2.52 11.38
C THR A 431 -1.86 3.05 12.81
N LEU A 432 -2.99 2.77 13.45
CA LEU A 432 -3.19 2.97 14.88
C LEU A 432 -2.38 1.91 15.64
N ALA A 433 -1.11 2.18 15.89
CA ALA A 433 -0.22 1.28 16.61
C ALA A 433 -0.47 1.34 18.13
N ALA A 434 -0.07 0.29 18.86
CA ALA A 434 -0.36 0.09 20.28
C ALA A 434 -0.18 1.33 21.18
N LYS A 435 0.97 2.01 21.09
CA LYS A 435 1.24 3.22 21.90
C LYS A 435 0.40 4.43 21.46
N GLY A 436 0.22 4.57 20.14
CA GLY A 436 -0.54 5.68 19.56
C GLY A 436 -2.02 5.57 19.87
N VAL A 437 -2.60 4.38 19.69
CA VAL A 437 -4.04 4.18 19.91
C VAL A 437 -4.45 4.42 21.36
N ILE A 438 -3.61 4.07 22.36
CA ILE A 438 -3.88 4.35 23.76
C ILE A 438 -4.01 5.86 24.01
N ARG A 439 -3.07 6.66 23.50
CA ARG A 439 -3.10 8.12 23.65
C ARG A 439 -4.29 8.73 22.92
N ASP A 440 -4.61 8.24 21.74
CA ASP A 440 -5.73 8.70 20.93
C ASP A 440 -7.08 8.41 21.61
N VAL A 441 -7.30 7.18 22.07
CA VAL A 441 -8.53 6.79 22.76
C VAL A 441 -8.69 7.54 24.09
N ALA A 442 -7.63 7.65 24.91
CA ALA A 442 -7.66 8.40 26.15
C ALA A 442 -8.04 9.89 25.90
N ARG A 443 -7.51 10.51 24.85
CA ARG A 443 -7.86 11.88 24.46
C ARG A 443 -9.32 12.01 24.04
N VAL A 444 -9.83 11.10 23.24
CA VAL A 444 -11.24 11.10 22.79
C VAL A 444 -12.20 10.90 23.96
N MET A 445 -11.82 10.07 24.94
CA MET A 445 -12.60 9.84 26.17
C MET A 445 -12.42 10.94 27.23
N ASP A 446 -11.77 12.04 26.88
CA ASP A 446 -11.47 13.20 27.76
C ASP A 446 -10.68 12.86 29.03
N LEU A 447 -9.84 11.81 28.95
CA LEU A 447 -8.95 11.43 30.05
C LEU A 447 -7.69 12.31 30.05
N PRO A 448 -7.07 12.55 31.23
CA PRO A 448 -5.84 13.34 31.31
C PRO A 448 -4.75 12.80 30.40
N TYR A 449 -3.96 13.68 29.77
CA TYR A 449 -2.84 13.29 28.91
C TYR A 449 -1.88 12.31 29.61
N SER A 450 -1.58 12.56 30.89
CA SER A 450 -0.71 11.71 31.70
C SER A 450 -1.23 10.28 31.86
N PHE A 451 -2.55 10.08 31.86
CA PHE A 451 -3.15 8.74 31.91
C PHE A 451 -2.76 7.93 30.66
N GLY A 452 -3.05 8.43 29.47
CA GLY A 452 -2.70 7.77 28.22
C GLY A 452 -1.20 7.60 28.03
N ASP A 453 -0.41 8.60 28.39
CA ASP A 453 1.05 8.56 28.23
C ASP A 453 1.71 7.55 29.17
N ASN A 454 1.25 7.44 30.42
CA ASN A 454 1.76 6.46 31.36
C ASN A 454 1.46 5.02 30.90
N LEU A 455 0.24 4.75 30.41
CA LEU A 455 -0.09 3.43 29.85
C LEU A 455 0.74 3.13 28.60
N ALA A 456 0.91 4.09 27.70
CA ALA A 456 1.69 3.93 26.48
C ALA A 456 3.17 3.63 26.77
N LYS A 457 3.74 4.18 27.84
CA LYS A 457 5.12 3.90 28.29
C LYS A 457 5.31 2.48 28.82
N MET A 458 4.24 1.81 29.26
CA MET A 458 4.29 0.39 29.69
C MET A 458 4.40 -0.58 28.50
N ILE A 459 4.10 -0.13 27.27
CA ILE A 459 4.25 -0.95 26.07
C ILE A 459 5.74 -1.09 25.72
N PRO A 460 6.28 -2.30 25.53
CA PRO A 460 7.67 -2.51 25.10
C PRO A 460 8.04 -1.76 23.82
N ASN A 461 9.33 -1.41 23.69
CA ASN A 461 9.85 -0.75 22.48
C ASN A 461 10.27 -1.78 21.42
N GLU A 462 9.32 -2.58 20.96
CA GLU A 462 9.53 -3.57 19.93
C GLU A 462 8.76 -3.22 18.66
N LEU A 463 9.33 -3.57 17.52
CA LEU A 463 8.67 -3.36 16.22
C LEU A 463 7.41 -4.24 16.13
N ASN A 464 6.29 -3.64 15.71
CA ASN A 464 5.00 -4.33 15.56
C ASN A 464 4.46 -4.99 16.84
N ILE A 465 4.80 -4.46 18.01
CA ILE A 465 4.21 -4.89 19.28
C ILE A 465 2.70 -4.64 19.26
N THR A 466 1.92 -5.64 19.67
CA THR A 466 0.47 -5.51 19.84
C THR A 466 0.10 -5.35 21.32
N LEU A 467 -1.09 -4.82 21.59
CA LEU A 467 -1.60 -4.69 22.96
C LEU A 467 -1.72 -6.03 23.67
N ASP A 468 -2.20 -7.06 22.97
CA ASP A 468 -2.29 -8.41 23.55
C ASP A 468 -0.92 -9.00 23.89
N ARG A 469 0.09 -8.74 23.05
CA ARG A 469 1.45 -9.16 23.32
C ARG A 469 2.05 -8.36 24.49
N ALA A 470 1.83 -7.05 24.53
CA ALA A 470 2.28 -6.21 25.63
C ALA A 470 1.69 -6.63 26.98
N LEU A 471 0.40 -7.00 27.02
CA LEU A 471 -0.24 -7.54 28.22
C LEU A 471 0.37 -8.88 28.68
N LYS A 472 0.88 -9.70 27.77
CA LYS A 472 1.57 -10.96 28.11
C LYS A 472 2.98 -10.72 28.64
N GLU A 473 3.70 -9.76 28.08
CA GLU A 473 5.12 -9.53 28.38
C GLU A 473 5.34 -8.60 29.57
N ASN A 474 4.43 -7.63 29.83
CA ASN A 474 4.52 -6.70 30.95
C ASN A 474 3.49 -7.04 32.05
N ASN A 475 3.97 -7.59 33.15
CA ASN A 475 3.13 -7.99 34.28
C ASN A 475 2.43 -6.81 34.97
N ASP A 476 3.09 -5.66 35.07
CA ASP A 476 2.50 -4.47 35.69
C ASP A 476 1.38 -3.89 34.83
N PHE A 477 1.56 -3.89 33.53
CA PHE A 477 0.52 -3.49 32.56
C PHE A 477 -0.68 -4.43 32.63
N ARG A 478 -0.44 -5.74 32.64
CA ARG A 478 -1.52 -6.75 32.79
C ARG A 478 -2.28 -6.58 34.10
N LYS A 479 -1.56 -6.43 35.23
CA LYS A 479 -2.18 -6.25 36.54
C LYS A 479 -3.07 -5.01 36.56
N LEU A 480 -2.59 -3.89 35.97
CA LEU A 480 -3.37 -2.65 35.89
C LEU A 480 -4.62 -2.85 35.04
N TYR A 481 -4.52 -3.54 33.90
CA TYR A 481 -5.65 -3.90 33.06
C TYR A 481 -6.70 -4.76 33.80
N GLU A 482 -6.26 -5.69 34.66
CA GLU A 482 -7.14 -6.59 35.42
C GLU A 482 -7.81 -5.92 36.64
N THR A 483 -7.21 -4.86 37.20
CA THR A 483 -7.64 -4.25 38.48
C THR A 483 -8.24 -2.86 38.38
N ASP A 484 -8.02 -2.16 37.31
CA ASP A 484 -8.54 -0.80 37.07
C ASP A 484 -9.59 -0.81 35.95
N GLU A 485 -10.85 -0.51 36.29
CA GLU A 485 -11.98 -0.54 35.36
C GLU A 485 -11.82 0.45 34.19
N THR A 486 -11.25 1.64 34.47
CA THR A 486 -11.02 2.64 33.43
C THR A 486 -9.96 2.17 32.46
N VAL A 487 -8.85 1.61 32.96
CA VAL A 487 -7.79 1.04 32.13
C VAL A 487 -8.34 -0.13 31.30
N HIS A 488 -9.12 -1.02 31.91
CA HIS A 488 -9.77 -2.13 31.24
C HIS A 488 -10.60 -1.65 30.05
N THR A 489 -11.51 -0.70 30.28
CA THR A 489 -12.36 -0.12 29.22
C THR A 489 -11.54 0.51 28.10
N VAL A 490 -10.56 1.35 28.44
CA VAL A 490 -9.70 2.03 27.44
C VAL A 490 -8.93 1.00 26.60
N ILE A 491 -8.33 0.00 27.23
CA ILE A 491 -7.53 -1.00 26.50
C ILE A 491 -8.41 -1.90 25.62
N ASP A 492 -9.61 -2.25 26.05
CA ASP A 492 -10.55 -3.02 25.24
C ASP A 492 -10.98 -2.24 23.98
N MET A 493 -11.26 -0.95 24.11
CA MET A 493 -11.52 -0.08 22.97
C MET A 493 -10.30 0.02 22.05
N CYS A 494 -9.11 0.18 22.63
CA CYS A 494 -7.86 0.22 21.87
C CYS A 494 -7.63 -1.07 21.07
N LYS A 495 -7.89 -2.25 21.62
CA LYS A 495 -7.73 -3.54 20.92
C LYS A 495 -8.62 -3.64 19.66
N ARG A 496 -9.82 -3.08 19.71
CA ARG A 496 -10.72 -3.05 18.56
C ARG A 496 -10.21 -2.13 17.44
N LEU A 497 -9.58 -1.01 17.80
CA LEU A 497 -9.06 0.00 16.88
C LEU A 497 -7.61 -0.24 16.44
N GLU A 498 -6.84 -1.01 17.21
CA GLU A 498 -5.43 -1.30 16.91
C GLU A 498 -5.26 -1.91 15.52
N GLY A 499 -4.29 -1.40 14.77
CA GLY A 499 -3.97 -1.88 13.43
C GLY A 499 -4.79 -1.25 12.29
N LEU A 500 -5.87 -0.51 12.59
CA LEU A 500 -6.64 0.19 11.56
C LEU A 500 -5.78 1.25 10.87
N PRO A 501 -5.89 1.45 9.55
CA PRO A 501 -5.25 2.56 8.85
C PRO A 501 -5.69 3.90 9.42
N ARG A 502 -4.73 4.79 9.64
CA ARG A 502 -4.95 6.15 10.16
C ARG A 502 -4.82 7.21 9.08
N HIS A 503 -3.84 7.07 8.22
CA HIS A 503 -3.55 7.96 7.10
C HIS A 503 -2.76 7.24 6.01
N THR A 504 -2.79 7.80 4.83
CA THR A 504 -1.91 7.41 3.73
C THR A 504 -0.62 8.21 3.77
N SER A 505 0.46 7.60 3.31
CA SER A 505 1.76 8.21 3.04
C SER A 505 2.28 7.69 1.71
N MET A 506 3.40 8.22 1.27
CA MET A 506 4.13 7.69 0.11
C MET A 506 5.27 6.78 0.57
N HIS A 507 5.55 5.75 -0.21
CA HIS A 507 6.75 4.94 -0.02
C HIS A 507 8.00 5.81 -0.20
N ALA A 508 8.98 5.66 0.69
CA ALA A 508 10.14 6.54 0.73
C ALA A 508 11.05 6.44 -0.51
N ALA A 509 11.05 5.29 -1.19
CA ALA A 509 12.02 4.98 -2.24
C ALA A 509 11.39 4.40 -3.52
N GLY A 510 10.26 3.69 -3.41
CA GLY A 510 9.68 2.92 -4.51
C GLY A 510 8.88 3.74 -5.49
N ILE A 511 9.12 3.51 -6.78
CA ILE A 511 8.33 4.04 -7.90
C ILE A 511 7.84 2.87 -8.75
N LEU A 512 6.55 2.89 -9.05
CA LEU A 512 5.95 1.96 -10.00
C LEU A 512 6.19 2.46 -11.41
N ILE A 513 6.67 1.59 -12.30
CA ILE A 513 6.80 1.85 -13.74
C ILE A 513 5.94 0.84 -14.49
N THR A 514 5.00 1.31 -15.30
CA THR A 514 4.05 0.47 -16.04
C THR A 514 4.31 0.50 -17.54
N PRO A 515 3.93 -0.57 -18.29
CA PRO A 515 4.07 -0.62 -19.75
C PRO A 515 3.29 0.49 -20.47
N GLU A 516 2.08 0.76 -20.02
CA GLU A 516 1.18 1.81 -20.50
C GLU A 516 0.82 2.74 -19.33
N SER A 517 -0.16 3.64 -19.51
CA SER A 517 -0.64 4.50 -18.42
C SER A 517 -1.02 3.68 -17.18
N ALA A 518 -0.56 4.12 -16.02
CA ALA A 518 -0.66 3.37 -14.76
C ALA A 518 -2.12 3.04 -14.36
N ASP A 519 -3.08 3.88 -14.75
CA ASP A 519 -4.51 3.67 -14.50
C ASP A 519 -5.11 2.49 -15.30
N ASN A 520 -4.37 1.93 -16.26
CA ASN A 520 -4.74 0.67 -16.91
C ASN A 520 -4.46 -0.56 -16.04
N TYR A 521 -3.65 -0.42 -15.00
CA TYR A 521 -3.18 -1.53 -14.16
C TYR A 521 -3.63 -1.43 -12.71
N VAL A 522 -3.69 -0.20 -12.18
CA VAL A 522 -3.99 0.06 -10.78
C VAL A 522 -4.83 1.34 -10.64
N PRO A 523 -5.74 1.40 -9.65
CA PRO A 523 -6.39 2.65 -9.31
C PRO A 523 -5.35 3.64 -8.75
N LEU A 524 -5.51 4.92 -9.09
CA LEU A 524 -4.63 6.00 -8.69
C LEU A 524 -5.26 6.89 -7.63
N SER A 525 -4.43 7.46 -6.78
CA SER A 525 -4.79 8.48 -5.80
C SER A 525 -3.79 9.65 -5.83
N ARG A 526 -3.96 10.61 -4.92
CA ARG A 526 -3.01 11.71 -4.72
C ARG A 526 -2.42 11.67 -3.33
N GLY A 527 -1.11 11.90 -3.26
CA GLY A 527 -0.42 12.20 -2.01
C GLY A 527 -0.73 13.62 -1.49
N SER A 528 -0.26 13.92 -0.30
CA SER A 528 -0.53 15.20 0.38
C SER A 528 0.01 16.44 -0.34
N ALA A 529 1.09 16.32 -1.11
CA ALA A 529 1.66 17.39 -1.92
C ALA A 529 1.20 17.35 -3.40
N GLY A 530 0.19 16.50 -3.71
CA GLY A 530 -0.44 16.42 -5.02
C GLY A 530 0.18 15.41 -5.99
N GLU A 531 1.14 14.61 -5.52
CA GLU A 531 1.77 13.54 -6.33
C GLU A 531 0.77 12.42 -6.64
N VAL A 532 0.90 11.85 -7.82
CA VAL A 532 0.10 10.69 -8.21
C VAL A 532 0.67 9.44 -7.56
N THR A 533 -0.17 8.69 -6.87
CA THR A 533 0.19 7.45 -6.18
C THR A 533 -0.67 6.30 -6.65
N ALA A 534 -0.10 5.10 -6.77
CA ALA A 534 -0.87 3.87 -6.89
C ALA A 534 -1.62 3.60 -5.57
N GLN A 535 -2.86 3.12 -5.65
CA GLN A 535 -3.66 2.80 -4.45
C GLN A 535 -3.27 1.49 -3.77
N PHE A 536 -2.44 0.67 -4.40
CA PHE A 536 -1.98 -0.59 -3.83
C PHE A 536 -0.59 -0.47 -3.22
N THR A 537 -0.37 -1.22 -2.14
CA THR A 537 0.94 -1.28 -1.47
C THR A 537 1.97 -2.01 -2.32
N MET A 538 3.24 -1.83 -1.98
CA MET A 538 4.38 -2.45 -2.65
C MET A 538 4.23 -3.96 -2.84
N THR A 539 3.90 -4.69 -1.77
CA THR A 539 3.70 -6.15 -1.83
C THR A 539 2.58 -6.55 -2.79
N THR A 540 1.48 -5.80 -2.77
CA THR A 540 0.35 -6.05 -3.68
C THR A 540 0.73 -5.80 -5.14
N LEU A 541 1.50 -4.74 -5.43
CA LEU A 541 1.97 -4.44 -6.79
C LEU A 541 2.89 -5.54 -7.34
N GLU A 542 3.77 -6.08 -6.49
CA GLU A 542 4.63 -7.22 -6.83
C GLU A 542 3.80 -8.49 -7.13
N GLU A 543 2.80 -8.80 -6.30
CA GLU A 543 1.88 -9.91 -6.53
C GLU A 543 1.09 -9.78 -7.84
N LEU A 544 0.77 -8.55 -8.26
CA LEU A 544 0.13 -8.25 -9.55
C LEU A 544 1.10 -8.29 -10.74
N GLY A 545 2.39 -8.54 -10.48
CA GLY A 545 3.43 -8.64 -11.51
C GLY A 545 3.91 -7.29 -12.06
N LEU A 546 3.66 -6.20 -11.34
CA LEU A 546 4.06 -4.86 -11.74
C LEU A 546 5.46 -4.51 -11.26
N LEU A 547 6.17 -3.71 -12.05
CA LEU A 547 7.56 -3.36 -11.80
C LEU A 547 7.68 -2.21 -10.80
N LYS A 548 8.27 -2.51 -9.65
CA LYS A 548 8.73 -1.55 -8.66
C LYS A 548 10.22 -1.30 -8.82
N MET A 549 10.64 -0.06 -8.76
CA MET A 549 12.04 0.36 -8.71
C MET A 549 12.31 1.13 -7.42
N ASP A 550 13.32 0.72 -6.66
CA ASP A 550 13.70 1.35 -5.40
C ASP A 550 14.90 2.29 -5.58
N PHE A 551 14.63 3.59 -5.44
CA PHE A 551 15.63 4.65 -5.46
C PHE A 551 15.94 5.06 -4.01
N LEU A 552 16.87 4.37 -3.37
CA LEU A 552 17.24 4.65 -1.98
C LEU A 552 18.15 5.88 -1.91
N GLY A 553 17.91 6.76 -0.96
CA GLY A 553 18.78 7.92 -0.69
C GLY A 553 19.68 7.65 0.50
N LEU A 554 21.00 7.59 0.29
CA LEU A 554 21.96 7.34 1.33
C LEU A 554 22.86 8.57 1.56
N ARG A 555 22.69 9.24 2.71
CA ARG A 555 23.49 10.43 3.07
C ARG A 555 24.98 10.14 3.17
N THR A 556 25.35 8.92 3.56
CA THR A 556 26.76 8.52 3.66
C THR A 556 27.48 8.59 2.32
N LEU A 557 26.81 8.28 1.21
CA LEU A 557 27.39 8.46 -0.13
C LEU A 557 27.72 9.93 -0.42
N SER A 558 26.85 10.85 -0.04
CA SER A 558 27.12 12.29 -0.15
C SER A 558 28.29 12.73 0.72
N VAL A 559 28.41 12.20 1.94
CA VAL A 559 29.55 12.49 2.84
C VAL A 559 30.85 12.00 2.24
N ILE A 560 30.89 10.79 1.70
CA ILE A 560 32.07 10.21 1.05
C ILE A 560 32.47 11.03 -0.17
N ASP A 561 31.55 11.34 -1.06
CA ASP A 561 31.79 12.12 -2.27
C ASP A 561 32.33 13.53 -1.96
N ASN A 562 31.70 14.21 -1.01
CA ASN A 562 32.17 15.53 -0.57
C ASN A 562 33.57 15.46 0.08
N ALA A 563 33.85 14.42 0.88
CA ALA A 563 35.15 14.22 1.50
C ALA A 563 36.23 13.98 0.44
N ILE A 564 35.96 13.18 -0.59
CA ILE A 564 36.89 12.94 -1.71
C ILE A 564 37.19 14.27 -2.42
N LYS A 565 36.13 15.00 -2.85
CA LYS A 565 36.28 16.30 -3.54
C LYS A 565 37.11 17.30 -2.72
N MET A 566 36.88 17.37 -1.41
CA MET A 566 37.65 18.23 -0.51
C MET A 566 39.08 17.77 -0.38
N ALA A 567 39.34 16.47 -0.27
CA ALA A 567 40.69 15.92 -0.17
C ALA A 567 41.48 16.18 -1.45
N GLU A 568 40.91 15.93 -2.62
CA GLU A 568 41.55 16.15 -3.92
C GLU A 568 41.82 17.64 -4.18
N ALA A 569 40.86 18.53 -3.84
CA ALA A 569 41.03 19.97 -3.98
C ALA A 569 42.17 20.54 -3.10
N ASN A 570 42.37 19.98 -1.91
CA ASN A 570 43.40 20.42 -1.00
C ASN A 570 44.80 19.76 -1.22
N ASN A 571 44.84 18.70 -2.04
CA ASN A 571 46.06 17.95 -2.33
C ASN A 571 46.23 17.73 -3.84
N PRO A 572 46.73 18.72 -4.59
CA PRO A 572 46.90 18.61 -6.03
C PRO A 572 47.69 17.36 -6.44
N GLY A 573 47.16 16.58 -7.37
CA GLY A 573 47.75 15.34 -7.87
C GLY A 573 47.34 14.07 -7.09
N VAL A 574 46.56 14.19 -6.03
CA VAL A 574 45.91 13.05 -5.37
C VAL A 574 44.60 12.75 -6.04
N SER A 575 44.36 11.50 -6.39
CA SER A 575 43.06 10.97 -6.87
C SER A 575 42.69 9.77 -6.03
N ILE A 576 41.47 9.76 -5.48
CA ILE A 576 40.96 8.69 -4.63
C ILE A 576 40.06 7.79 -5.46
N ASP A 577 40.56 6.60 -5.76
CA ASP A 577 39.84 5.57 -6.52
C ASP A 577 39.63 4.33 -5.66
N PHE A 578 38.38 4.04 -5.26
CA PHE A 578 38.09 2.90 -4.38
C PHE A 578 38.35 1.54 -5.03
N GLU A 579 38.35 1.44 -6.36
CA GLU A 579 38.68 0.19 -7.04
C GLU A 579 40.19 -0.14 -6.89
N LYS A 580 41.01 0.88 -6.75
CA LYS A 580 42.47 0.76 -6.56
C LYS A 580 42.90 0.75 -5.08
N LEU A 581 42.04 1.22 -4.18
CA LEU A 581 42.29 1.16 -2.75
C LEU A 581 42.11 -0.27 -2.26
N GLY A 582 43.15 -0.87 -1.66
CA GLY A 582 42.97 -2.12 -0.92
C GLY A 582 42.15 -1.93 0.34
N TYR A 583 41.54 -3.00 0.81
CA TYR A 583 40.78 -3.02 2.08
C TYR A 583 41.63 -3.66 3.19
N ASP A 584 42.93 -3.32 3.27
CA ASP A 584 43.94 -3.95 4.14
C ASP A 584 44.70 -2.97 5.03
N ASP A 585 44.29 -1.70 5.10
CA ASP A 585 44.94 -0.67 5.93
C ASP A 585 44.75 -0.98 7.42
N LYS A 586 45.88 -1.28 8.09
CA LYS A 586 45.94 -1.62 9.52
C LYS A 586 45.42 -0.52 10.42
N LYS A 587 45.67 0.76 10.08
CA LYS A 587 45.20 1.90 10.87
C LYS A 587 43.66 2.00 10.86
N VAL A 588 43.01 1.63 9.74
CA VAL A 588 41.57 1.58 9.66
C VAL A 588 41.02 0.50 10.60
N PHE A 589 41.59 -0.71 10.59
CA PHE A 589 41.19 -1.77 11.52
C PHE A 589 41.44 -1.44 12.98
N GLU A 590 42.58 -0.77 13.30
CA GLU A 590 42.86 -0.27 14.64
C GLU A 590 41.80 0.75 15.09
N LEU A 591 41.44 1.69 14.22
CA LEU A 591 40.37 2.65 14.49
C LEU A 591 39.05 1.96 14.80
N ILE A 592 38.61 1.03 13.94
CA ILE A 592 37.37 0.28 14.11
C ILE A 592 37.41 -0.55 15.40
N GLY A 593 38.52 -1.27 15.66
CA GLY A 593 38.75 -2.05 16.88
C GLY A 593 38.86 -1.22 18.16
N SER A 594 39.16 0.06 18.06
CA SER A 594 39.12 0.98 19.21
C SER A 594 37.69 1.39 19.60
N GLY A 595 36.70 1.18 18.73
CA GLY A 595 35.34 1.64 18.90
C GLY A 595 35.14 3.15 18.77
N LYS A 596 36.14 3.89 18.29
CA LYS A 596 36.06 5.34 18.00
C LYS A 596 35.52 5.56 16.61
N THR A 597 34.30 5.10 16.39
CA THR A 597 33.63 5.01 15.07
C THR A 597 32.43 5.95 14.96
N GLU A 598 32.47 7.09 15.62
CA GLU A 598 31.50 8.16 15.42
C GLU A 598 31.48 8.60 13.96
N GLY A 599 30.30 8.62 13.33
CA GLY A 599 30.14 8.99 11.92
C GLY A 599 30.58 7.92 10.92
N VAL A 600 31.01 6.75 11.37
CA VAL A 600 31.27 5.59 10.48
C VAL A 600 30.01 4.78 10.33
N PHE A 601 29.45 4.79 9.13
CA PHE A 601 28.18 4.14 8.82
C PHE A 601 28.10 2.69 9.32
N GLN A 602 27.00 2.33 9.96
CA GLN A 602 26.72 1.03 10.59
C GLN A 602 27.62 0.64 11.79
N LEU A 603 28.71 1.35 12.06
CA LEU A 603 29.63 1.02 13.16
C LEU A 603 29.54 2.00 14.34
N GLU A 604 28.58 2.94 14.32
CA GLU A 604 28.49 4.05 15.26
C GLU A 604 27.55 3.83 16.46
N SER A 605 26.71 2.79 16.45
CA SER A 605 25.85 2.48 17.60
C SER A 605 26.66 2.02 18.81
N ALA A 606 26.18 2.31 20.03
CA ALA A 606 26.88 1.93 21.27
C ALA A 606 27.16 0.42 21.33
N GLY A 607 26.21 -0.41 20.94
CA GLY A 607 26.37 -1.87 20.88
C GLY A 607 27.39 -2.32 19.85
N MET A 608 27.37 -1.74 18.64
CA MET A 608 28.32 -2.08 17.58
C MET A 608 29.74 -1.63 17.96
N LYS A 609 29.91 -0.47 18.58
CA LYS A 609 31.23 0.00 19.12
C LYS A 609 31.76 -0.97 20.17
N SER A 610 30.93 -1.46 21.08
CA SER A 610 31.32 -2.46 22.07
C SER A 610 31.75 -3.76 21.41
N PHE A 611 30.94 -4.25 20.46
CA PHE A 611 31.26 -5.46 19.73
C PHE A 611 32.58 -5.34 18.92
N MET A 612 32.80 -4.24 18.21
CA MET A 612 34.06 -4.04 17.47
C MET A 612 35.30 -4.02 18.37
N ARG A 613 35.21 -3.51 19.62
CA ARG A 613 36.28 -3.58 20.62
C ARG A 613 36.59 -5.02 21.03
N GLU A 614 35.57 -5.86 21.12
CA GLU A 614 35.74 -7.29 21.46
C GLU A 614 36.27 -8.07 20.25
N LEU A 615 35.70 -7.84 19.06
CA LEU A 615 36.07 -8.51 17.82
C LEU A 615 37.52 -8.23 17.37
N LYS A 616 38.00 -6.99 17.58
CA LYS A 616 39.33 -6.53 17.15
C LYS A 616 39.61 -6.89 15.69
N PRO A 617 38.85 -6.35 14.73
CA PRO A 617 38.97 -6.73 13.32
C PRO A 617 40.38 -6.47 12.79
N LYS A 618 40.87 -7.38 11.95
CA LYS A 618 42.20 -7.31 11.31
C LYS A 618 42.08 -7.39 9.78
N SER A 619 40.94 -7.70 9.28
CA SER A 619 40.63 -7.81 7.85
C SER A 619 39.22 -7.35 7.54
N ILE A 620 38.92 -7.18 6.25
CA ILE A 620 37.55 -6.84 5.78
C ILE A 620 36.57 -7.98 6.10
N GLU A 621 37.03 -9.24 6.06
CA GLU A 621 36.20 -10.41 6.36
C GLU A 621 35.71 -10.40 7.81
N ASP A 622 36.56 -9.91 8.74
CA ASP A 622 36.16 -9.73 10.14
C ASP A 622 35.04 -8.72 10.29
N ILE A 623 35.06 -7.63 9.50
CA ILE A 623 34.03 -6.60 9.51
C ILE A 623 32.74 -7.14 8.88
N ILE A 624 32.84 -7.88 7.77
CA ILE A 624 31.72 -8.56 7.12
C ILE A 624 31.04 -9.51 8.12
N ALA A 625 31.82 -10.36 8.79
CA ALA A 625 31.30 -11.27 9.80
C ALA A 625 30.66 -10.52 10.98
N GLY A 626 31.29 -9.45 11.44
CA GLY A 626 30.77 -8.62 12.53
C GLY A 626 29.41 -8.00 12.19
N ILE A 627 29.25 -7.41 11.01
CA ILE A 627 27.98 -6.83 10.55
C ILE A 627 26.92 -7.91 10.36
N ALA A 628 27.31 -9.08 9.87
CA ALA A 628 26.39 -10.21 9.67
C ALA A 628 25.87 -10.80 10.99
N LEU A 629 26.72 -10.88 12.01
CA LEU A 629 26.38 -11.41 13.33
C LEU A 629 25.56 -10.43 14.19
N TYR A 630 25.77 -9.12 14.02
CA TYR A 630 25.07 -8.10 14.82
C TYR A 630 23.64 -7.87 14.31
N ARG A 631 22.82 -8.92 14.37
CA ARG A 631 21.40 -8.92 14.00
C ARG A 631 20.60 -9.80 14.96
N PRO A 632 19.30 -9.53 15.16
CA PRO A 632 18.44 -10.43 15.94
C PRO A 632 18.54 -11.88 15.46
N GLY A 633 18.75 -12.81 16.37
CA GLY A 633 19.00 -14.24 16.09
C GLY A 633 20.51 -14.56 16.06
N PRO A 634 21.27 -14.17 15.03
CA PRO A 634 22.73 -14.44 14.97
C PRO A 634 23.54 -13.78 16.08
N MET A 635 23.04 -12.75 16.74
CA MET A 635 23.71 -12.03 17.82
C MET A 635 24.07 -12.93 19.01
N ASP A 636 23.34 -13.99 19.26
CA ASP A 636 23.59 -14.96 20.33
C ASP A 636 24.91 -15.75 20.12
N TYR A 637 25.40 -15.82 18.87
CA TYR A 637 26.64 -16.50 18.50
C TYR A 637 27.88 -15.59 18.52
N ILE A 638 27.74 -14.31 18.84
CA ILE A 638 28.87 -13.37 18.90
C ILE A 638 29.96 -13.81 19.89
N PRO A 639 29.63 -14.25 21.12
CA PRO A 639 30.65 -14.70 22.06
C PRO A 639 31.50 -15.86 21.52
N ASP A 640 30.84 -16.88 20.96
CA ASP A 640 31.53 -18.04 20.37
C ASP A 640 32.42 -17.67 19.20
N PHE A 641 31.95 -16.75 18.35
CA PHE A 641 32.74 -16.27 17.21
C PHE A 641 33.98 -15.51 17.65
N VAL A 642 33.85 -14.61 18.63
CA VAL A 642 34.97 -13.83 19.19
C VAL A 642 35.99 -14.77 19.85
N GLU A 643 35.53 -15.74 20.64
CA GLU A 643 36.41 -16.72 21.32
C GLU A 643 37.21 -17.53 20.29
N ARG A 644 36.55 -18.11 19.28
CA ARG A 644 37.19 -18.90 18.22
C ARG A 644 38.18 -18.09 17.38
N LYS A 645 37.93 -16.82 17.20
CA LYS A 645 38.83 -15.93 16.47
C LYS A 645 40.07 -15.57 17.28
N GLN A 646 39.97 -15.48 18.61
CA GLN A 646 41.06 -15.09 19.49
C GLN A 646 41.91 -16.27 20.00
N GLY A 647 41.38 -17.48 19.97
CA GLY A 647 41.99 -18.74 20.41
C GLY A 647 42.52 -19.56 19.32
#